data_d2427ab0ab9d18e64fbf3ea786c3d070
#
_entry.id   d2427ab0ab9d18e64fbf3ea786c3d070
#
_cell.length_a   1.000
_cell.length_b   1.000
_cell.length_c   1.000
_cell.angle_alpha   90.00
_cell.angle_beta   90.00
_cell.angle_gamma   90.00
#
_symmetry.space_group_name_H-M   'P 1'
#
loop_
_entity.id
_entity.type
_entity.pdbx_description
1 polymer ?
#
loop_
_entity_poly.entity_id
_entity_poly.type
_entity_poly.pdbx_seq_one_letter_code
_entity_poly.pdbx_strand_id
1 'polypeptide(L)'
;MSEEILKALTQLLAIITKQDGGVSNNERQFVIDFFQQELEKAAVAEYLQLYDTISGYNLQQGEHEDDESNKLTSVKDSLKTLAICKKINKTLTQKQKVVVLIKILELVGSDKNFTPQRTEIVNTVSTVFNIEQYEYKLIESFVLADQISTLNFSDILIADVKPEGIAPLQKHIHAHVEGHLVFMRVSSVGMYFVRYLGEDTNTLNGFIMKPHRVYLFSHGSTIKTPDGGALYYSDLIADFNEEIQTTKLSFIATIDEFKFHNGVVGIRDVKIAEGPGKLIGIMGSSGAGKTTLLNIMAGLEKSGKGKVKINGFDIHKDKQKLEGVIGYVSQDDLLIEELTVYQNLYYNARLCLAHLTAIEIDFRVLKVLEDLGLDQRKDLKVGSVLDKTISGGQRKRLNIALELIRQPAILFLDEPTSGLSSRDSENVIDLLKELSLKGKLIFLVIHQPSSDIYKMFDKMILMDTGGYPIYYGNPVAAITYFKKATNQVDSGRGQCEVCGNVNPEQIFNIIEAKVVDEYGQPTTKRKVTPIQWHEMYRSRFKARPIEDEKEVPPKSLHIPSKLIQTFIFTSRDFLAKISNKPYLLINMLEAPVLALLLAFIIRYKSAPDGSEYIFRYNENIPAFLLMSIIVALFMGLTVSAEEIIRDRKILKRESFLNLSWNSYLLSKISILFLLSAIQTFTFIAVGNFILEIQGMTWAFWLILFTTSCFANVIGLNISSAFNSAVTVYVLIPLLLIPQMILSGVLFDFDKLNDLLSTKGKVPVVADLMTSRWAYEAMTVYQFKNNEFQKSYFVYEREEADADFKSAYLADELQKRNHFLLDHLNPANDSIQKLVQISKQILYKELKNEKFTTGLPQNDLMEVFVKDGYTEKIGNELDRYFDAYEKHYQKIYNANAELVEKKMAFYEANGFDIQKEKNSYYNESLSDLVKNTSTKERIMEYQGNLIQIINPIFQSPKPRYAMDYRAPFFIAEKNLLGTTISTYFFNLLVIWSLTLFFYLALYFEWLRRFVGLFSNFSLSIKK
;
A
#
# COMPACT_ATOMS: atom_id res chain seq x y z
N MET A 1 -2.45 -36.39 5.83
CA MET A 1 -2.98 -36.97 4.54
C MET A 1 -4.49 -36.81 4.49
N SER A 2 -5.12 -36.73 3.28
CA SER A 2 -6.58 -36.74 3.21
C SER A 2 -7.11 -38.14 3.54
N GLU A 3 -8.33 -38.23 4.07
CA GLU A 3 -8.97 -39.50 4.48
C GLU A 3 -9.05 -40.54 3.36
N GLU A 4 -9.34 -40.08 2.13
CA GLU A 4 -9.39 -40.97 0.95
C GLU A 4 -8.03 -41.56 0.57
N ILE A 5 -6.96 -40.79 0.73
CA ILE A 5 -5.57 -41.21 0.46
C ILE A 5 -5.14 -42.23 1.49
N LEU A 6 -5.48 -41.99 2.74
CA LEU A 6 -5.12 -42.88 3.83
C LEU A 6 -5.86 -44.21 3.73
N LYS A 7 -7.16 -44.22 3.36
CA LYS A 7 -7.92 -45.43 3.05
C LYS A 7 -7.31 -46.23 1.89
N ALA A 8 -6.93 -45.52 0.82
CA ALA A 8 -6.33 -46.18 -0.35
C ALA A 8 -4.94 -46.74 -0.05
N LEU A 9 -4.11 -46.03 0.74
CA LEU A 9 -2.82 -46.53 1.21
C LEU A 9 -2.98 -47.75 2.12
N THR A 10 -3.91 -47.72 3.08
CA THR A 10 -4.23 -48.83 3.96
C THR A 10 -4.64 -50.08 3.17
N GLN A 11 -5.49 -49.91 2.15
CA GLN A 11 -5.89 -51.01 1.27
C GLN A 11 -4.72 -51.58 0.48
N LEU A 12 -3.82 -50.72 -0.02
CA LEU A 12 -2.64 -51.11 -0.77
C LEU A 12 -1.65 -51.88 0.11
N LEU A 13 -1.37 -51.40 1.31
CA LEU A 13 -0.54 -52.09 2.29
C LEU A 13 -1.10 -53.47 2.64
N ALA A 14 -2.42 -53.56 2.91
CA ALA A 14 -3.10 -54.80 3.25
C ALA A 14 -3.07 -55.84 2.11
N ILE A 15 -3.18 -55.41 0.85
CA ILE A 15 -3.12 -56.32 -0.32
C ILE A 15 -1.69 -56.86 -0.51
N ILE A 16 -0.66 -56.01 -0.32
CA ILE A 16 0.74 -56.41 -0.45
C ILE A 16 1.13 -57.42 0.61
N THR A 17 0.71 -57.23 1.86
CA THR A 17 0.99 -58.15 2.97
C THR A 17 0.26 -59.50 2.83
N LYS A 18 -0.91 -59.55 2.17
CA LYS A 18 -1.69 -60.79 1.96
C LYS A 18 -1.07 -61.79 1.00
N GLN A 19 -0.15 -61.34 0.14
CA GLN A 19 0.32 -62.12 -1.03
C GLN A 19 1.13 -63.40 -0.74
N ASP A 20 1.77 -63.50 0.42
CA ASP A 20 2.71 -64.61 0.76
C ASP A 20 2.22 -65.53 1.89
N GLY A 21 0.92 -65.74 1.99
CA GLY A 21 0.36 -66.72 2.93
C GLY A 21 -0.01 -66.19 4.32
N GLY A 22 -0.06 -64.86 4.47
CA GLY A 22 -0.54 -64.21 5.72
C GLY A 22 0.34 -63.07 6.15
N VAL A 23 -0.20 -62.24 7.07
CA VAL A 23 0.46 -61.06 7.66
C VAL A 23 1.42 -61.49 8.75
N SER A 24 2.70 -61.16 8.64
CA SER A 24 3.66 -61.35 9.74
C SER A 24 3.44 -60.35 10.90
N ASN A 25 3.84 -60.76 12.12
CA ASN A 25 3.77 -59.84 13.26
C ASN A 25 4.60 -58.58 13.06
N ASN A 26 5.71 -58.65 12.34
CA ASN A 26 6.57 -57.53 12.02
C ASN A 26 5.89 -56.55 11.06
N GLU A 27 5.23 -57.01 10.03
CA GLU A 27 4.47 -56.18 9.10
C GLU A 27 3.29 -55.50 9.81
N ARG A 28 2.55 -56.22 10.64
CA ARG A 28 1.45 -55.62 11.35
C ARG A 28 1.95 -54.57 12.34
N GLN A 29 3.05 -54.83 13.06
CA GLN A 29 3.65 -53.87 13.96
C GLN A 29 4.14 -52.63 13.19
N PHE A 30 4.70 -52.79 11.98
CA PHE A 30 5.06 -51.67 11.12
C PHE A 30 3.83 -50.80 10.81
N VAL A 31 2.69 -51.40 10.44
CA VAL A 31 1.46 -50.67 10.11
C VAL A 31 0.88 -49.96 11.33
N ILE A 32 0.95 -50.61 12.52
CA ILE A 32 0.58 -49.96 13.79
C ILE A 32 1.45 -48.74 14.06
N ASP A 33 2.77 -48.90 13.97
CA ASP A 33 3.73 -47.81 14.20
C ASP A 33 3.52 -46.65 13.20
N PHE A 34 3.24 -46.98 11.94
CA PHE A 34 2.94 -46.00 10.89
C PHE A 34 1.66 -45.21 11.20
N PHE A 35 0.54 -45.90 11.58
CA PHE A 35 -0.67 -45.18 11.92
C PHE A 35 -0.55 -44.36 13.20
N GLN A 36 0.20 -44.83 14.20
CA GLN A 36 0.46 -44.06 15.43
C GLN A 36 1.29 -42.79 15.21
N GLN A 37 2.13 -42.75 14.19
CA GLN A 37 2.91 -41.57 13.82
C GLN A 37 2.09 -40.57 13.02
N GLU A 38 1.17 -41.01 12.19
CA GLU A 38 0.44 -40.16 11.24
C GLU A 38 -0.97 -39.77 11.71
N LEU A 39 -1.56 -40.48 12.69
CA LEU A 39 -2.96 -40.36 13.07
C LEU A 39 -3.16 -40.08 14.56
N GLU A 40 -4.30 -39.48 14.86
CA GLU A 40 -4.78 -39.39 16.23
C GLU A 40 -5.21 -40.76 16.77
N LYS A 41 -5.05 -40.97 18.05
CA LYS A 41 -5.32 -42.29 18.71
C LYS A 41 -6.68 -42.93 18.37
N ALA A 42 -7.72 -42.12 18.17
CA ALA A 42 -9.04 -42.58 17.80
C ALA A 42 -9.11 -43.18 16.38
N ALA A 43 -8.43 -42.55 15.42
CA ALA A 43 -8.42 -43.01 14.05
C ALA A 43 -7.54 -44.24 13.81
N VAL A 44 -6.48 -44.43 14.62
CA VAL A 44 -5.61 -45.61 14.53
C VAL A 44 -6.38 -46.91 14.57
N ALA A 45 -7.36 -47.04 15.49
CA ALA A 45 -8.15 -48.25 15.61
C ALA A 45 -9.01 -48.54 14.38
N GLU A 46 -9.60 -47.51 13.77
CA GLU A 46 -10.44 -47.63 12.56
C GLU A 46 -9.62 -48.11 11.36
N TYR A 47 -8.48 -47.48 11.12
CA TYR A 47 -7.62 -47.85 9.97
C TYR A 47 -6.92 -49.19 10.17
N LEU A 48 -6.59 -49.55 11.41
CA LEU A 48 -6.06 -50.85 11.71
C LEU A 48 -7.10 -51.96 11.50
N GLN A 49 -8.37 -51.73 11.89
CA GLN A 49 -9.46 -52.65 11.60
C GLN A 49 -9.69 -52.80 10.08
N LEU A 50 -9.61 -51.72 9.32
CA LEU A 50 -9.67 -51.76 7.87
C LEU A 50 -8.52 -52.59 7.26
N TYR A 51 -7.30 -52.41 7.78
CA TYR A 51 -6.14 -53.19 7.37
C TYR A 51 -6.31 -54.68 7.70
N ASP A 52 -6.68 -55.03 8.94
CA ASP A 52 -6.88 -56.39 9.43
C ASP A 52 -7.99 -57.12 8.62
N THR A 53 -9.06 -56.39 8.28
CA THR A 53 -10.17 -56.96 7.47
C THR A 53 -9.73 -57.30 6.03
N ILE A 54 -8.93 -56.45 5.38
CA ILE A 54 -8.52 -56.63 4.01
C ILE A 54 -7.36 -57.62 3.89
N SER A 55 -6.41 -57.60 4.84
CA SER A 55 -5.28 -58.50 4.89
C SER A 55 -5.64 -59.90 5.35
N GLY A 56 -6.81 -60.04 5.99
CA GLY A 56 -7.28 -61.35 6.51
C GLY A 56 -6.63 -61.79 7.82
N TYR A 57 -6.04 -60.79 8.57
CA TYR A 57 -5.44 -61.07 9.85
C TYR A 57 -6.49 -61.35 10.92
N ASN A 58 -6.66 -62.64 11.31
CA ASN A 58 -7.53 -63.07 12.40
C ASN A 58 -6.72 -63.40 13.66
N LEU A 59 -6.98 -62.66 14.75
CA LEU A 59 -6.37 -62.88 16.07
C LEU A 59 -6.71 -64.20 16.71
N GLN A 60 -7.62 -65.01 16.14
CA GLN A 60 -8.13 -66.26 16.72
C GLN A 60 -7.71 -67.51 15.99
N GLN A 61 -6.94 -67.51 14.92
CA GLN A 61 -6.51 -68.73 14.21
C GLN A 61 -4.99 -68.83 14.14
N GLY A 62 -4.45 -69.53 15.10
CA GLY A 62 -3.08 -70.08 15.09
C GLY A 62 -3.11 -71.53 14.59
N GLU A 63 -3.65 -71.78 13.42
CA GLU A 63 -3.49 -73.10 12.74
C GLU A 63 -3.45 -72.85 11.24
N HIS A 64 -2.37 -73.33 10.63
CA HIS A 64 -2.18 -73.34 9.19
C HIS A 64 -3.06 -74.43 8.57
N GLU A 65 -4.07 -74.10 7.79
CA GLU A 65 -4.66 -74.94 6.77
C GLU A 65 -4.05 -74.66 5.40
N ASP A 66 -3.29 -75.66 4.90
CA ASP A 66 -2.78 -75.66 3.52
C ASP A 66 -3.94 -75.83 2.54
N ASP A 67 -4.37 -74.74 1.88
CA ASP A 67 -5.42 -74.78 0.89
C ASP A 67 -4.87 -74.44 -0.52
N GLU A 68 -4.88 -75.39 -1.44
CA GLU A 68 -4.45 -75.29 -2.86
C GLU A 68 -5.26 -74.27 -3.70
N SER A 69 -6.18 -73.54 -3.12
CA SER A 69 -6.98 -72.53 -3.80
C SER A 69 -6.22 -71.20 -4.06
N ASN A 70 -4.96 -71.07 -3.59
CA ASN A 70 -4.21 -69.83 -3.59
C ASN A 70 -3.63 -69.39 -4.97
N LYS A 71 -3.62 -70.22 -6.00
CA LYS A 71 -3.09 -69.83 -7.32
C LYS A 71 -4.02 -68.97 -8.17
N LEU A 72 -5.29 -68.92 -7.87
CA LEU A 72 -6.29 -68.08 -8.57
C LEU A 72 -6.47 -66.71 -7.95
N THR A 73 -5.94 -66.47 -6.72
CA THR A 73 -6.03 -65.19 -6.00
C THR A 73 -5.06 -64.14 -6.52
N SER A 74 -3.90 -64.56 -7.03
CA SER A 74 -2.82 -63.63 -7.47
C SER A 74 -3.20 -62.70 -8.62
N VAL A 75 -4.00 -63.19 -9.60
CA VAL A 75 -4.41 -62.35 -10.75
C VAL A 75 -5.51 -61.34 -10.34
N LYS A 76 -6.44 -61.74 -9.48
CA LYS A 76 -7.50 -60.86 -8.97
C LYS A 76 -6.91 -59.74 -8.08
N ASP A 77 -5.94 -60.07 -7.28
CA ASP A 77 -5.31 -59.09 -6.38
C ASP A 77 -4.36 -58.12 -7.14
N SER A 78 -3.67 -58.58 -8.17
CA SER A 78 -2.92 -57.73 -9.11
C SER A 78 -3.86 -56.76 -9.85
N LEU A 79 -5.03 -57.15 -10.28
CA LEU A 79 -6.02 -56.29 -10.91
C LEU A 79 -6.60 -55.26 -9.92
N LYS A 80 -6.86 -55.68 -8.68
CA LYS A 80 -7.30 -54.76 -7.59
C LYS A 80 -6.22 -53.74 -7.28
N THR A 81 -4.97 -54.18 -7.13
CA THR A 81 -3.82 -53.30 -6.92
C THR A 81 -3.73 -52.26 -8.05
N LEU A 82 -3.85 -52.68 -9.28
CA LEU A 82 -3.80 -51.80 -10.44
C LEU A 82 -4.97 -50.80 -10.47
N ALA A 83 -6.16 -51.20 -10.05
CA ALA A 83 -7.33 -50.34 -9.94
C ALA A 83 -7.16 -49.27 -8.82
N ILE A 84 -6.64 -49.67 -7.66
CA ILE A 84 -6.33 -48.77 -6.54
C ILE A 84 -5.23 -47.81 -6.93
N CYS A 85 -4.13 -48.29 -7.54
CA CYS A 85 -3.04 -47.44 -8.01
C CYS A 85 -3.50 -46.41 -9.04
N LYS A 86 -4.38 -46.78 -9.99
CA LYS A 86 -4.97 -45.85 -10.96
C LYS A 86 -5.85 -44.79 -10.29
N LYS A 87 -6.58 -45.15 -9.24
CA LYS A 87 -7.37 -44.20 -8.47
C LYS A 87 -6.44 -43.23 -7.72
N ILE A 88 -5.42 -43.74 -7.03
CA ILE A 88 -4.39 -42.96 -6.35
C ILE A 88 -3.65 -42.04 -7.33
N ASN A 89 -3.33 -42.52 -8.51
CA ASN A 89 -2.59 -41.77 -9.53
C ASN A 89 -3.34 -40.50 -10.00
N LYS A 90 -4.68 -40.49 -9.94
CA LYS A 90 -5.50 -39.32 -10.29
C LYS A 90 -5.61 -38.28 -9.18
N THR A 91 -5.41 -38.69 -7.93
CA THR A 91 -5.65 -37.83 -6.75
C THR A 91 -4.37 -37.32 -6.09
N LEU A 92 -3.24 -38.04 -6.21
CA LEU A 92 -1.97 -37.70 -5.58
C LEU A 92 -1.05 -36.89 -6.49
N THR A 93 -0.34 -35.94 -5.87
CA THR A 93 0.81 -35.28 -6.49
C THR A 93 1.98 -36.24 -6.63
N GLN A 94 2.94 -35.93 -7.52
CA GLN A 94 4.13 -36.78 -7.71
C GLN A 94 4.94 -36.95 -6.41
N LYS A 95 5.06 -35.90 -5.59
CA LYS A 95 5.69 -35.95 -4.26
C LYS A 95 5.03 -36.98 -3.34
N GLN A 96 3.72 -37.00 -3.28
CA GLN A 96 2.96 -37.94 -2.46
C GLN A 96 3.11 -39.38 -2.94
N LYS A 97 3.19 -39.61 -4.24
CA LYS A 97 3.40 -40.96 -4.83
C LYS A 97 4.77 -41.53 -4.44
N VAL A 98 5.83 -40.71 -4.43
CA VAL A 98 7.17 -41.13 -3.98
C VAL A 98 7.12 -41.53 -2.50
N VAL A 99 6.46 -40.79 -1.64
CA VAL A 99 6.31 -41.13 -0.21
C VAL A 99 5.56 -42.45 -0.04
N VAL A 100 4.48 -42.65 -0.79
CA VAL A 100 3.71 -43.91 -0.78
C VAL A 100 4.56 -45.10 -1.20
N LEU A 101 5.35 -44.95 -2.28
CA LEU A 101 6.26 -45.99 -2.74
C LEU A 101 7.31 -46.36 -1.67
N ILE A 102 7.91 -45.35 -1.02
CA ILE A 102 8.89 -45.59 0.07
C ILE A 102 8.23 -46.37 1.22
N LYS A 103 7.00 -46.01 1.62
CA LYS A 103 6.30 -46.71 2.71
C LYS A 103 5.93 -48.14 2.35
N ILE A 104 5.61 -48.41 1.10
CA ILE A 104 5.39 -49.75 0.58
C ILE A 104 6.68 -50.59 0.65
N LEU A 105 7.80 -50.04 0.20
CA LEU A 105 9.10 -50.69 0.28
C LEU A 105 9.59 -50.91 1.72
N GLU A 106 9.33 -50.00 2.62
CA GLU A 106 9.62 -50.20 4.06
C GLU A 106 8.81 -51.37 4.66
N LEU A 107 7.53 -51.49 4.27
CA LEU A 107 6.68 -52.60 4.70
C LEU A 107 7.22 -53.93 4.18
N VAL A 108 7.52 -54.02 2.90
CA VAL A 108 8.09 -55.23 2.28
C VAL A 108 9.43 -55.60 2.87
N GLY A 109 10.23 -54.63 3.25
CA GLY A 109 11.52 -54.83 3.91
C GLY A 109 11.45 -55.21 5.41
N SER A 110 10.27 -55.10 6.02
CA SER A 110 10.16 -55.28 7.48
C SER A 110 10.32 -56.74 7.95
N ASP A 111 10.02 -57.70 7.11
CA ASP A 111 10.21 -59.16 7.40
C ASP A 111 11.34 -59.81 6.64
N LYS A 112 12.09 -59.06 5.83
CA LYS A 112 13.18 -59.51 4.97
C LYS A 112 12.79 -60.60 3.97
N ASN A 113 11.51 -60.80 3.68
CA ASN A 113 11.02 -61.84 2.77
C ASN A 113 10.66 -61.21 1.40
N PHE A 114 11.67 -61.18 0.51
CA PHE A 114 11.51 -60.65 -0.87
C PHE A 114 11.09 -61.71 -1.84
N THR A 115 9.79 -61.95 -1.95
CA THR A 115 9.33 -62.88 -2.98
C THR A 115 9.29 -62.17 -4.36
N PRO A 116 9.54 -62.92 -5.47
CA PRO A 116 9.43 -62.35 -6.82
C PRO A 116 8.08 -61.69 -7.10
N GLN A 117 7.01 -62.19 -6.48
CA GLN A 117 5.65 -61.66 -6.65
C GLN A 117 5.48 -60.28 -5.98
N ARG A 118 6.01 -60.09 -4.77
CA ARG A 118 6.00 -58.78 -4.10
C ARG A 118 6.81 -57.75 -4.88
N THR A 119 7.99 -58.10 -5.36
CA THR A 119 8.85 -57.23 -6.17
C THR A 119 8.13 -56.82 -7.48
N GLU A 120 7.42 -57.72 -8.14
CA GLU A 120 6.68 -57.42 -9.35
C GLU A 120 5.49 -56.48 -9.12
N ILE A 121 4.81 -56.61 -7.98
CA ILE A 121 3.74 -55.67 -7.59
C ILE A 121 4.29 -54.30 -7.31
N VAL A 122 5.38 -54.17 -6.55
CA VAL A 122 5.99 -52.87 -6.25
C VAL A 122 6.52 -52.19 -7.52
N ASN A 123 7.11 -52.96 -8.45
CA ASN A 123 7.52 -52.45 -9.75
C ASN A 123 6.31 -52.00 -10.61
N THR A 124 5.18 -52.71 -10.56
CA THR A 124 3.93 -52.27 -11.17
C THR A 124 3.43 -50.95 -10.56
N VAL A 125 3.47 -50.78 -9.24
CA VAL A 125 3.11 -49.54 -8.53
C VAL A 125 4.00 -48.41 -9.00
N SER A 126 5.31 -48.61 -9.09
CA SER A 126 6.25 -47.57 -9.51
C SER A 126 5.98 -47.11 -10.95
N THR A 127 5.68 -48.04 -11.83
CA THR A 127 5.32 -47.78 -13.24
C THR A 127 4.02 -46.99 -13.35
N VAL A 128 2.98 -47.38 -12.61
CA VAL A 128 1.69 -46.67 -12.58
C VAL A 128 1.84 -45.25 -11.99
N PHE A 129 2.73 -45.06 -11.03
CA PHE A 129 3.04 -43.78 -10.43
C PHE A 129 3.93 -42.88 -11.29
N ASN A 130 4.36 -43.38 -12.43
CA ASN A 130 5.25 -42.70 -13.37
C ASN A 130 6.58 -42.24 -12.72
N ILE A 131 7.20 -43.17 -11.95
CA ILE A 131 8.52 -43.01 -11.35
C ILE A 131 9.55 -43.61 -12.29
N GLU A 132 10.59 -42.87 -12.61
CA GLU A 132 11.66 -43.31 -13.50
C GLU A 132 12.38 -44.57 -12.94
N GLN A 133 12.82 -45.46 -13.80
CA GLN A 133 13.43 -46.74 -13.38
C GLN A 133 14.74 -46.53 -12.57
N TYR A 134 15.49 -45.46 -12.86
CA TYR A 134 16.65 -45.08 -12.08
C TYR A 134 16.27 -44.70 -10.66
N GLU A 135 15.26 -43.81 -10.51
CA GLU A 135 14.79 -43.39 -9.19
C GLU A 135 14.12 -44.54 -8.41
N TYR A 136 13.40 -45.44 -9.12
CA TYR A 136 12.88 -46.63 -8.46
C TYR A 136 13.99 -47.52 -7.85
N LYS A 137 15.07 -47.83 -8.62
CA LYS A 137 16.21 -48.58 -8.13
C LYS A 137 16.96 -47.89 -7.01
N LEU A 138 17.08 -46.56 -7.08
CA LEU A 138 17.68 -45.75 -6.03
C LEU A 138 16.86 -45.87 -4.72
N ILE A 139 15.54 -45.69 -4.80
CA ILE A 139 14.63 -45.79 -3.64
C ILE A 139 14.62 -47.23 -3.08
N GLU A 140 14.52 -48.24 -3.93
CA GLU A 140 14.56 -49.66 -3.56
C GLU A 140 15.87 -49.98 -2.81
N SER A 141 16.99 -49.65 -3.41
CA SER A 141 18.32 -49.88 -2.78
C SER A 141 18.43 -49.11 -1.46
N PHE A 142 18.03 -47.85 -1.40
CA PHE A 142 18.11 -47.03 -0.18
C PHE A 142 17.25 -47.58 0.99
N VAL A 143 16.07 -48.13 0.68
CA VAL A 143 15.17 -48.67 1.71
C VAL A 143 15.63 -50.05 2.19
N LEU A 144 16.16 -50.89 1.28
CA LEU A 144 16.40 -52.30 1.56
C LEU A 144 17.85 -52.64 1.93
N ALA A 145 18.82 -51.76 1.64
CA ALA A 145 20.24 -52.04 1.91
C ALA A 145 20.55 -52.11 3.41
N ASP A 146 21.15 -53.17 3.85
CA ASP A 146 21.72 -53.31 5.20
C ASP A 146 23.20 -52.80 5.27
N GLN A 147 23.88 -52.65 4.13
CA GLN A 147 25.29 -52.20 4.05
C GLN A 147 25.43 -51.00 3.14
N ILE A 148 26.22 -50.04 3.58
CA ILE A 148 26.48 -48.75 2.87
C ILE A 148 27.15 -48.99 1.52
N SER A 149 28.04 -49.96 1.42
CA SER A 149 28.80 -50.28 0.21
C SER A 149 27.94 -50.69 -0.99
N THR A 150 26.70 -51.10 -0.75
CA THR A 150 25.73 -51.48 -1.84
C THR A 150 25.03 -50.30 -2.46
N LEU A 151 25.08 -49.11 -1.82
CA LEU A 151 24.39 -47.89 -2.23
C LEU A 151 25.22 -46.99 -3.18
N ASN A 152 25.64 -47.52 -4.31
CA ASN A 152 26.53 -46.79 -5.23
C ASN A 152 25.74 -45.87 -6.19
N PHE A 153 25.20 -44.78 -5.69
CA PHE A 153 24.45 -43.77 -6.45
C PHE A 153 24.94 -42.36 -6.11
N SER A 154 24.92 -41.46 -7.10
CA SER A 154 25.31 -40.03 -6.94
C SER A 154 24.33 -39.25 -6.09
N ASP A 155 23.08 -39.72 -5.99
CA ASP A 155 22.01 -39.14 -5.18
C ASP A 155 21.94 -39.68 -3.74
N ILE A 156 23.02 -40.39 -3.30
CA ILE A 156 23.25 -40.84 -1.91
C ILE A 156 24.35 -40.05 -1.27
N LEU A 157 24.12 -39.62 -0.03
CA LEU A 157 25.09 -38.92 0.82
C LEU A 157 25.11 -39.60 2.19
N ILE A 158 26.32 -39.81 2.72
CA ILE A 158 26.54 -40.44 4.01
C ILE A 158 27.13 -39.42 4.94
N ALA A 159 26.58 -39.33 6.14
CA ALA A 159 27.13 -38.51 7.22
C ALA A 159 27.57 -39.42 8.38
N ASP A 160 28.88 -39.45 8.67
CA ASP A 160 29.50 -40.19 9.77
C ASP A 160 30.82 -39.55 10.20
N VAL A 161 31.51 -40.16 11.19
CA VAL A 161 32.80 -39.70 11.74
C VAL A 161 33.95 -40.03 10.82
N LYS A 162 33.90 -41.18 10.12
CA LYS A 162 35.01 -41.68 9.27
C LYS A 162 34.49 -42.21 7.95
N PRO A 163 35.14 -41.87 6.83
CA PRO A 163 34.71 -42.35 5.51
C PRO A 163 35.15 -43.81 5.26
N GLU A 164 34.65 -44.77 6.05
CA GLU A 164 34.95 -46.19 5.87
C GLU A 164 33.85 -46.87 5.08
N GLY A 165 34.17 -47.57 4.01
CA GLY A 165 33.20 -48.36 3.19
C GLY A 165 32.38 -47.56 2.19
N ILE A 166 32.76 -46.33 1.85
CA ILE A 166 32.07 -45.46 0.90
C ILE A 166 32.28 -45.91 -0.54
N ALA A 167 31.23 -46.06 -1.32
CA ALA A 167 31.32 -46.42 -2.73
C ALA A 167 31.71 -45.19 -3.60
N PRO A 168 32.31 -45.40 -4.81
CA PRO A 168 32.89 -44.31 -5.60
C PRO A 168 31.93 -43.17 -6.01
N LEU A 169 30.63 -43.43 -6.13
CA LEU A 169 29.64 -42.42 -6.50
C LEU A 169 28.93 -41.75 -5.31
N GLN A 170 29.14 -42.21 -4.09
CA GLN A 170 28.55 -41.68 -2.88
C GLN A 170 29.25 -40.41 -2.45
N LYS A 171 28.45 -39.47 -1.92
CA LYS A 171 28.95 -38.25 -1.27
C LYS A 171 29.09 -38.47 0.23
N HIS A 172 30.00 -37.73 0.87
CA HIS A 172 30.28 -37.86 2.32
C HIS A 172 30.36 -36.50 3.00
N ILE A 173 29.71 -36.42 4.16
CA ILE A 173 29.83 -35.30 5.10
C ILE A 173 30.39 -35.83 6.43
N HIS A 174 31.38 -35.12 6.98
CA HIS A 174 31.91 -35.43 8.33
C HIS A 174 30.90 -34.94 9.38
N ALA A 175 30.32 -35.87 10.13
CA ALA A 175 29.37 -35.59 11.21
C ALA A 175 29.69 -36.42 12.43
N HIS A 176 29.58 -35.85 13.65
CA HIS A 176 29.75 -36.57 14.91
C HIS A 176 28.48 -37.42 15.19
N VAL A 177 28.41 -38.59 14.52
CA VAL A 177 27.29 -39.54 14.64
C VAL A 177 27.90 -40.92 14.85
N GLU A 178 27.51 -41.63 15.88
CA GLU A 178 27.83 -43.07 16.00
C GLU A 178 26.92 -43.82 15.05
N GLY A 179 27.51 -44.66 14.18
CA GLY A 179 26.83 -45.26 13.03
C GLY A 179 26.79 -44.33 11.82
N HIS A 180 25.80 -44.53 10.94
CA HIS A 180 25.72 -43.79 9.67
C HIS A 180 24.32 -43.18 9.47
N LEU A 181 24.27 -41.92 9.12
CA LEU A 181 23.08 -41.27 8.56
C LEU A 181 23.20 -41.29 7.04
N VAL A 182 22.33 -42.01 6.41
CA VAL A 182 22.25 -42.11 4.95
C VAL A 182 21.13 -41.22 4.43
N PHE A 183 21.48 -40.30 3.54
CA PHE A 183 20.54 -39.37 2.89
C PHE A 183 20.37 -39.76 1.43
N MET A 184 19.17 -39.69 0.95
CA MET A 184 18.80 -39.91 -0.46
C MET A 184 18.09 -38.70 -1.02
N ARG A 185 18.50 -38.22 -2.19
CA ARG A 185 17.82 -37.21 -2.97
C ARG A 185 16.99 -37.88 -4.08
N VAL A 186 15.70 -37.55 -4.15
CA VAL A 186 14.84 -37.92 -5.30
C VAL A 186 14.71 -36.66 -6.17
N SER A 187 15.47 -36.65 -7.26
CA SER A 187 15.70 -35.46 -8.09
C SER A 187 14.43 -34.97 -8.81
N SER A 188 13.55 -35.88 -9.28
CA SER A 188 12.32 -35.56 -10.02
C SER A 188 11.33 -34.74 -9.22
N VAL A 189 11.32 -34.91 -7.90
CA VAL A 189 10.43 -34.20 -6.95
C VAL A 189 11.15 -33.25 -6.01
N GLY A 190 12.48 -33.22 -6.04
CA GLY A 190 13.30 -32.37 -5.14
C GLY A 190 13.10 -32.68 -3.66
N MET A 191 12.91 -33.95 -3.30
CA MET A 191 12.72 -34.41 -1.92
C MET A 191 13.96 -35.13 -1.41
N TYR A 192 14.22 -34.99 -0.10
CA TYR A 192 15.30 -35.66 0.59
C TYR A 192 14.74 -36.55 1.68
N PHE A 193 15.34 -37.75 1.80
CA PHE A 193 14.97 -38.73 2.80
C PHE A 193 16.22 -39.13 3.59
N VAL A 194 16.04 -39.48 4.86
CA VAL A 194 17.11 -39.89 5.77
C VAL A 194 16.79 -41.22 6.41
N ARG A 195 17.77 -42.07 6.54
CA ARG A 195 17.74 -43.36 7.24
C ARG A 195 18.93 -43.47 8.17
N TYR A 196 18.69 -43.86 9.40
CA TYR A 196 19.74 -44.04 10.39
C TYR A 196 20.11 -45.51 10.51
N LEU A 197 21.45 -45.79 10.40
CA LEU A 197 22.06 -47.11 10.56
C LEU A 197 23.01 -47.05 11.75
N GLY A 198 22.49 -47.30 12.95
CA GLY A 198 23.24 -47.29 14.20
C GLY A 198 22.35 -47.57 15.40
N GLU A 199 22.93 -47.61 16.60
CA GLU A 199 22.19 -47.94 17.83
C GLU A 199 21.90 -46.72 18.73
N ASP A 200 22.48 -45.55 18.45
CA ASP A 200 22.34 -44.35 19.25
C ASP A 200 20.97 -43.66 19.12
N THR A 201 20.68 -42.81 20.12
CA THR A 201 19.44 -42.01 20.16
C THR A 201 19.57 -40.67 19.44
N ASN A 202 19.66 -40.69 18.13
CA ASN A 202 19.55 -39.46 17.33
C ASN A 202 18.10 -38.94 17.26
N THR A 203 17.92 -37.62 17.21
CA THR A 203 16.59 -37.02 17.11
C THR A 203 16.46 -36.23 15.83
N LEU A 204 15.34 -36.43 15.13
CA LEU A 204 14.90 -35.61 14.01
C LEU A 204 13.79 -34.66 14.48
N ASN A 205 14.03 -33.37 14.39
CA ASN A 205 13.10 -32.34 14.84
C ASN A 205 12.62 -32.52 16.32
N GLY A 206 13.48 -33.12 17.17
CA GLY A 206 13.17 -33.40 18.56
C GLY A 206 12.49 -34.76 18.85
N PHE A 207 12.19 -35.55 17.82
CA PHE A 207 11.65 -36.90 17.95
C PHE A 207 12.76 -37.93 17.72
N ILE A 208 12.78 -38.98 18.55
CA ILE A 208 13.79 -40.05 18.45
C ILE A 208 13.63 -40.78 17.12
N MET A 209 14.75 -40.94 16.40
CA MET A 209 14.80 -41.70 15.17
C MET A 209 14.93 -43.22 15.48
N LYS A 210 14.00 -44.01 14.97
CA LYS A 210 14.14 -45.48 15.05
C LYS A 210 15.16 -45.95 14.00
N PRO A 211 16.09 -46.86 14.34
CA PRO A 211 17.04 -47.45 13.37
C PRO A 211 16.29 -48.05 12.18
N HIS A 212 16.93 -48.00 11.00
CA HIS A 212 16.44 -48.59 9.75
C HIS A 212 15.13 -48.00 9.20
N ARG A 213 14.51 -47.00 9.84
CA ARG A 213 13.30 -46.30 9.35
C ARG A 213 13.66 -45.13 8.45
N VAL A 214 12.87 -44.92 7.42
CA VAL A 214 13.02 -43.80 6.50
C VAL A 214 12.16 -42.62 6.95
N TYR A 215 12.77 -41.46 7.07
CA TYR A 215 12.13 -40.20 7.44
C TYR A 215 12.29 -39.19 6.30
N LEU A 216 11.27 -38.36 6.13
CA LEU A 216 11.36 -37.22 5.23
C LEU A 216 12.25 -36.15 5.87
N PHE A 217 13.25 -35.67 5.15
CA PHE A 217 14.13 -34.59 5.56
C PHE A 217 13.81 -33.36 4.71
N SER A 218 12.95 -32.49 5.24
CA SER A 218 12.42 -31.32 4.54
C SER A 218 13.04 -30.02 5.06
N HIS A 219 12.73 -28.91 4.40
CA HIS A 219 13.14 -27.58 4.88
C HIS A 219 12.90 -27.38 6.37
N GLY A 220 13.91 -26.89 7.07
CA GLY A 220 13.90 -26.68 8.50
C GLY A 220 13.98 -27.97 9.34
N SER A 221 14.28 -29.13 8.72
CA SER A 221 14.59 -30.35 9.46
C SER A 221 16.02 -30.28 10.04
N THR A 222 16.12 -30.70 11.31
CA THR A 222 17.41 -30.76 12.02
C THR A 222 17.56 -32.11 12.68
N ILE A 223 18.68 -32.78 12.46
CA ILE A 223 19.06 -33.98 13.21
C ILE A 223 20.04 -33.55 14.30
N LYS A 224 19.71 -33.90 15.56
CA LYS A 224 20.61 -33.69 16.69
C LYS A 224 21.12 -35.02 17.21
N THR A 225 22.43 -35.07 17.46
CA THR A 225 23.10 -36.21 18.02
C THR A 225 23.20 -36.08 19.54
N PRO A 226 23.40 -37.19 20.31
CA PRO A 226 23.56 -37.15 21.74
C PRO A 226 24.71 -36.26 22.20
N ASP A 227 25.77 -36.20 21.42
CA ASP A 227 26.98 -35.38 21.67
C ASP A 227 26.81 -33.89 21.37
N GLY A 228 25.59 -33.42 21.07
CA GLY A 228 25.27 -32.02 20.78
C GLY A 228 25.64 -31.55 19.38
N GLY A 229 25.99 -32.46 18.47
CA GLY A 229 26.12 -32.19 17.04
C GLY A 229 24.74 -31.92 16.44
N ALA A 230 24.68 -31.05 15.43
CA ALA A 230 23.45 -30.79 14.68
C ALA A 230 23.77 -30.81 13.17
N LEU A 231 22.95 -31.52 12.42
CA LEU A 231 22.94 -31.55 10.95
C LEU A 231 21.68 -30.83 10.45
N TYR A 232 21.89 -29.82 9.65
CA TYR A 232 20.80 -29.02 9.11
C TYR A 232 20.50 -29.36 7.66
N TYR A 233 19.29 -29.04 7.21
CA TYR A 233 18.87 -29.21 5.83
C TYR A 233 19.81 -28.49 4.84
N SER A 234 20.32 -27.31 5.20
CA SER A 234 21.29 -26.55 4.43
C SER A 234 22.60 -27.28 4.20
N ASP A 235 23.10 -28.05 5.19
CA ASP A 235 24.38 -28.78 5.08
C ASP A 235 24.31 -29.84 3.98
N LEU A 236 23.14 -30.52 3.87
CA LEU A 236 22.93 -31.52 2.82
C LEU A 236 22.88 -30.91 1.42
N ILE A 237 22.14 -29.80 1.27
CA ILE A 237 21.98 -29.20 -0.05
C ILE A 237 23.30 -28.71 -0.60
N ALA A 238 24.20 -28.25 0.26
CA ALA A 238 25.52 -27.80 -0.14
C ALA A 238 26.27 -28.87 -0.95
N ASP A 239 26.21 -30.12 -0.49
CA ASP A 239 26.96 -31.21 -1.09
C ASP A 239 26.25 -31.90 -2.25
N PHE A 240 24.90 -31.84 -2.30
CA PHE A 240 24.17 -32.32 -3.47
C PHE A 240 24.21 -31.37 -4.67
N ASN A 241 24.41 -30.05 -4.46
CA ASN A 241 24.48 -29.05 -5.53
C ASN A 241 25.97 -28.75 -5.89
N GLU A 242 26.59 -29.57 -6.69
CA GLU A 242 27.92 -29.30 -7.25
C GLU A 242 27.96 -28.22 -8.34
N GLU A 243 26.82 -27.88 -8.94
CA GLU A 243 26.69 -26.75 -9.85
C GLU A 243 26.42 -25.43 -9.10
N ILE A 244 27.30 -25.03 -8.24
CA ILE A 244 27.39 -23.61 -7.88
C ILE A 244 27.91 -22.92 -9.15
N GLN A 245 27.02 -22.37 -9.96
CA GLN A 245 27.37 -21.30 -10.89
C GLN A 245 28.11 -20.28 -10.06
N THR A 246 29.41 -20.18 -10.23
CA THR A 246 30.27 -19.19 -9.59
C THR A 246 29.84 -17.82 -10.11
N THR A 247 28.77 -17.26 -9.52
CA THR A 247 28.40 -15.88 -9.79
C THR A 247 29.59 -15.04 -9.33
N LYS A 248 30.26 -14.44 -10.28
CA LYS A 248 31.38 -13.52 -10.01
C LYS A 248 30.82 -12.31 -9.32
N LEU A 249 30.92 -12.24 -8.02
CA LEU A 249 30.41 -11.15 -7.20
C LEU A 249 31.48 -10.69 -6.21
N SER A 250 31.79 -9.41 -6.23
CA SER A 250 32.62 -8.76 -5.21
C SER A 250 31.84 -7.62 -4.53
N PHE A 251 31.82 -7.62 -3.20
CA PHE A 251 31.22 -6.56 -2.39
C PHE A 251 32.29 -5.91 -1.54
N ILE A 252 32.51 -4.62 -1.68
CA ILE A 252 33.50 -3.86 -0.93
C ILE A 252 32.87 -2.63 -0.32
N ALA A 253 32.87 -2.54 1.01
CA ALA A 253 32.42 -1.38 1.77
C ALA A 253 33.58 -0.79 2.56
N THR A 254 33.93 0.45 2.29
CA THR A 254 34.94 1.23 3.05
C THR A 254 34.23 2.48 3.55
N ILE A 255 34.04 2.58 4.87
CA ILE A 255 33.32 3.68 5.53
C ILE A 255 34.25 4.24 6.59
N ASP A 256 34.86 5.40 6.32
CA ASP A 256 35.75 6.04 7.27
C ASP A 256 34.94 6.72 8.39
N GLU A 257 33.89 7.46 8.06
CA GLU A 257 33.02 8.14 9.02
C GLU A 257 31.63 8.40 8.43
N PHE A 258 30.58 8.06 9.17
CA PHE A 258 29.21 8.46 8.89
C PHE A 258 28.64 9.29 10.02
N LYS A 259 28.03 10.44 9.65
CA LYS A 259 27.35 11.36 10.59
C LYS A 259 25.89 11.48 10.25
N PHE A 260 25.04 11.42 11.26
CA PHE A 260 23.63 11.77 11.14
C PHE A 260 23.44 13.28 10.89
N HIS A 261 22.26 13.69 10.44
CA HIS A 261 21.94 15.11 10.22
C HIS A 261 22.12 16.01 11.48
N ASN A 262 22.02 15.41 12.67
CA ASN A 262 22.27 16.10 13.94
C ASN A 262 23.76 16.23 14.30
N GLY A 263 24.66 15.78 13.42
CA GLY A 263 26.12 15.83 13.63
C GLY A 263 26.71 14.69 14.46
N VAL A 264 25.88 13.81 15.01
CA VAL A 264 26.35 12.64 15.78
C VAL A 264 26.96 11.62 14.84
N VAL A 265 28.16 11.11 15.20
CA VAL A 265 28.83 10.06 14.41
C VAL A 265 28.22 8.71 14.73
N GLY A 266 27.66 8.05 13.68
CA GLY A 266 26.99 6.76 13.78
C GLY A 266 27.87 5.56 13.46
N ILE A 267 28.85 5.69 12.55
CA ILE A 267 29.76 4.60 12.12
C ILE A 267 31.16 5.17 11.93
N ARG A 268 32.17 4.34 12.27
CA ARG A 268 33.59 4.69 12.17
C ARG A 268 34.44 3.52 11.65
N ASP A 269 35.35 3.80 10.74
CA ASP A 269 36.41 2.91 10.21
C ASP A 269 35.98 1.44 9.98
N VAL A 270 34.95 1.26 9.18
CA VAL A 270 34.47 -0.07 8.76
C VAL A 270 35.04 -0.42 7.40
N LYS A 271 35.70 -1.60 7.31
CA LYS A 271 36.22 -2.15 6.07
C LYS A 271 35.76 -3.59 5.92
N ILE A 272 34.94 -3.85 4.93
CA ILE A 272 34.33 -5.16 4.62
C ILE A 272 34.62 -5.47 3.16
N ALA A 273 35.14 -6.68 2.90
CA ALA A 273 35.35 -7.18 1.56
C ALA A 273 34.92 -8.65 1.51
N GLU A 274 33.88 -8.97 0.70
CA GLU A 274 33.27 -10.29 0.65
C GLU A 274 32.92 -10.71 -0.77
N GLY A 275 33.04 -12.02 -1.00
CA GLY A 275 32.60 -12.70 -2.22
C GLY A 275 31.20 -13.34 -2.03
N PRO A 276 30.70 -14.05 -3.06
CA PRO A 276 29.46 -14.77 -3.03
C PRO A 276 29.46 -15.94 -2.05
N GLY A 277 28.29 -16.49 -1.76
CA GLY A 277 28.19 -17.74 -1.03
C GLY A 277 28.42 -17.64 0.48
N LYS A 278 28.12 -16.47 1.10
CA LYS A 278 28.37 -16.28 2.54
C LYS A 278 27.18 -15.69 3.27
N LEU A 279 26.96 -16.21 4.49
CA LEU A 279 26.01 -15.67 5.46
C LEU A 279 26.80 -14.93 6.55
N ILE A 280 26.62 -13.61 6.64
CA ILE A 280 27.39 -12.73 7.53
C ILE A 280 26.47 -12.11 8.56
N GLY A 281 26.72 -12.36 9.83
CA GLY A 281 25.99 -11.78 10.94
C GLY A 281 26.59 -10.45 11.40
N ILE A 282 25.73 -9.50 11.75
CA ILE A 282 26.10 -8.22 12.39
C ILE A 282 25.47 -8.19 13.77
N MET A 283 26.30 -8.17 14.81
CA MET A 283 25.87 -8.15 16.20
C MET A 283 26.51 -6.96 16.95
N GLY A 284 25.91 -6.61 18.07
CA GLY A 284 26.39 -5.53 18.92
C GLY A 284 25.31 -5.09 19.91
N SER A 285 25.69 -4.30 20.91
CA SER A 285 24.76 -3.73 21.88
C SER A 285 23.73 -2.80 21.23
N SER A 286 22.67 -2.47 21.97
CA SER A 286 21.69 -1.50 21.50
C SER A 286 22.37 -0.14 21.26
N GLY A 287 22.08 0.49 20.13
CA GLY A 287 22.71 1.76 19.74
C GLY A 287 24.13 1.67 19.18
N ALA A 288 24.67 0.45 18.97
CA ALA A 288 26.01 0.25 18.36
C ALA A 288 26.08 0.61 16.86
N GLY A 289 24.96 0.96 16.22
CA GLY A 289 24.92 1.34 14.80
C GLY A 289 24.70 0.21 13.81
N LYS A 290 24.24 -0.96 14.24
CA LYS A 290 24.03 -2.16 13.40
C LYS A 290 23.12 -1.88 12.17
N THR A 291 21.91 -1.41 12.41
CA THR A 291 20.97 -1.04 11.35
C THR A 291 21.50 0.10 10.48
N THR A 292 22.20 1.06 11.07
CA THR A 292 22.86 2.14 10.32
C THR A 292 23.91 1.61 9.37
N LEU A 293 24.77 0.69 9.82
CA LEU A 293 25.75 0.03 8.99
C LEU A 293 25.09 -0.74 7.84
N LEU A 294 24.06 -1.54 8.17
CA LEU A 294 23.27 -2.28 7.18
C LEU A 294 22.67 -1.35 6.12
N ASN A 295 22.06 -0.23 6.54
CA ASN A 295 21.45 0.76 5.64
C ASN A 295 22.48 1.42 4.72
N ILE A 296 23.67 1.74 5.21
CA ILE A 296 24.76 2.29 4.39
C ILE A 296 25.21 1.27 3.36
N MET A 297 25.42 0.01 3.78
CA MET A 297 25.84 -1.06 2.88
C MET A 297 24.78 -1.40 1.82
N ALA A 298 23.51 -1.28 2.17
CA ALA A 298 22.38 -1.46 1.23
C ALA A 298 22.15 -0.24 0.32
N GLY A 299 22.81 0.90 0.57
CA GLY A 299 22.65 2.12 -0.23
C GLY A 299 21.42 2.95 0.13
N LEU A 300 20.77 2.69 1.27
CA LEU A 300 19.65 3.49 1.79
C LEU A 300 20.12 4.84 2.35
N GLU A 301 21.30 4.82 2.96
CA GLU A 301 21.98 6.00 3.48
C GLU A 301 23.27 6.26 2.70
N LYS A 302 23.59 7.53 2.49
CA LYS A 302 24.86 7.88 1.86
C LYS A 302 26.03 7.49 2.79
N SER A 303 27.09 6.93 2.23
CA SER A 303 28.25 6.40 3.00
C SER A 303 29.06 7.47 3.79
N GLY A 304 28.64 8.72 3.81
CA GLY A 304 29.38 9.80 4.45
C GLY A 304 30.78 9.97 3.83
N LYS A 305 31.83 9.82 4.66
CA LYS A 305 33.20 9.68 4.16
C LYS A 305 33.48 8.20 3.92
N GLY A 306 33.29 7.74 2.70
CA GLY A 306 33.48 6.34 2.35
C GLY A 306 32.86 5.96 1.01
N LYS A 307 32.98 4.69 0.63
CA LYS A 307 32.43 4.14 -0.63
C LYS A 307 31.95 2.71 -0.41
N VAL A 308 30.83 2.38 -1.03
CA VAL A 308 30.34 1.01 -1.13
C VAL A 308 30.28 0.65 -2.60
N LYS A 309 30.93 -0.45 -2.96
CA LYS A 309 31.05 -0.92 -4.35
C LYS A 309 30.58 -2.37 -4.48
N ILE A 310 29.97 -2.68 -5.60
CA ILE A 310 29.64 -4.03 -6.05
C ILE A 310 30.27 -4.22 -7.42
N ASN A 311 31.13 -5.21 -7.59
CA ASN A 311 31.88 -5.43 -8.82
C ASN A 311 32.58 -4.16 -9.33
N GLY A 312 33.17 -3.36 -8.42
CA GLY A 312 33.82 -2.11 -8.76
C GLY A 312 32.88 -0.91 -8.97
N PHE A 313 31.56 -1.11 -9.12
CA PHE A 313 30.57 -0.04 -9.34
C PHE A 313 30.10 0.55 -8.00
N ASP A 314 30.06 1.90 -7.93
CA ASP A 314 29.60 2.62 -6.74
C ASP A 314 28.08 2.55 -6.62
N ILE A 315 27.56 2.15 -5.45
CA ILE A 315 26.13 1.92 -5.19
C ILE A 315 25.25 3.17 -5.38
N HIS A 316 25.83 4.37 -5.23
CA HIS A 316 25.09 5.64 -5.37
C HIS A 316 25.26 6.28 -6.75
N LYS A 317 26.45 6.12 -7.37
CA LYS A 317 26.77 6.74 -8.66
C LYS A 317 26.30 5.90 -9.82
N ASP A 318 26.44 4.58 -9.72
CA ASP A 318 26.15 3.62 -10.79
C ASP A 318 24.82 2.88 -10.58
N LYS A 319 23.80 3.53 -9.99
CA LYS A 319 22.51 2.92 -9.65
C LYS A 319 21.87 2.11 -10.79
N GLN A 320 21.94 2.62 -12.02
CA GLN A 320 21.33 1.95 -13.18
C GLN A 320 21.98 0.62 -13.54
N LYS A 321 23.27 0.44 -13.21
CA LYS A 321 24.00 -0.82 -13.44
C LYS A 321 23.74 -1.84 -12.36
N LEU A 322 23.33 -1.39 -11.17
CA LEU A 322 23.11 -2.22 -9.98
C LEU A 322 21.60 -2.44 -9.70
N GLU A 323 20.73 -2.14 -10.65
CA GLU A 323 19.28 -2.34 -10.50
C GLU A 323 18.93 -3.81 -10.26
N GLY A 324 18.25 -4.09 -9.15
CA GLY A 324 17.81 -5.44 -8.78
C GLY A 324 18.87 -6.32 -8.11
N VAL A 325 20.14 -5.92 -8.08
CA VAL A 325 21.23 -6.71 -7.48
C VAL A 325 21.07 -6.85 -5.96
N ILE A 326 20.51 -5.82 -5.31
CA ILE A 326 20.34 -5.73 -3.87
C ILE A 326 18.88 -6.02 -3.48
N GLY A 327 18.69 -6.91 -2.50
CA GLY A 327 17.45 -7.12 -1.76
C GLY A 327 17.59 -6.57 -0.34
N TYR A 328 16.51 -5.95 0.17
CA TYR A 328 16.49 -5.41 1.53
C TYR A 328 15.21 -5.80 2.26
N VAL A 329 15.35 -6.53 3.34
CA VAL A 329 14.28 -6.93 4.24
C VAL A 329 14.38 -6.12 5.53
N SER A 330 13.39 -5.28 5.79
CA SER A 330 13.35 -4.44 6.98
C SER A 330 12.90 -5.21 8.23
N GLN A 331 13.16 -4.63 9.40
CA GLN A 331 12.68 -5.14 10.68
C GLN A 331 11.14 -5.17 10.75
N ASP A 332 10.48 -4.11 10.25
CA ASP A 332 9.02 -4.04 10.16
C ASP A 332 8.48 -4.96 9.06
N ASP A 333 7.26 -5.49 9.28
CA ASP A 333 6.54 -6.21 8.25
C ASP A 333 5.97 -5.23 7.22
N LEU A 334 6.40 -5.37 5.97
CA LEU A 334 6.01 -4.48 4.86
C LEU A 334 4.99 -5.16 3.94
N LEU A 335 3.97 -5.77 4.54
CA LEU A 335 2.92 -6.55 3.86
C LEU A 335 1.64 -5.73 3.73
N ILE A 336 0.86 -6.02 2.70
CA ILE A 336 -0.49 -5.49 2.55
C ILE A 336 -1.43 -6.45 3.28
N GLU A 337 -1.98 -5.99 4.39
CA GLU A 337 -2.73 -6.81 5.35
C GLU A 337 -4.04 -7.37 4.79
N GLU A 338 -4.70 -6.62 3.91
CA GLU A 338 -5.99 -6.97 3.29
C GLU A 338 -5.86 -8.02 2.18
N LEU A 339 -4.66 -8.21 1.64
CA LEU A 339 -4.40 -9.16 0.57
C LEU A 339 -4.01 -10.54 1.11
N THR A 340 -4.20 -11.57 0.30
CA THR A 340 -3.72 -12.92 0.62
C THR A 340 -2.20 -13.01 0.51
N VAL A 341 -1.64 -14.09 1.06
CA VAL A 341 -0.20 -14.41 0.95
C VAL A 341 0.22 -14.47 -0.53
N TYR A 342 -0.55 -15.17 -1.36
CA TYR A 342 -0.35 -15.25 -2.80
C TYR A 342 -0.43 -13.88 -3.48
N GLN A 343 -1.47 -13.09 -3.20
CA GLN A 343 -1.68 -11.79 -3.84
C GLN A 343 -0.56 -10.78 -3.52
N ASN A 344 -0.07 -10.77 -2.28
CA ASN A 344 1.09 -9.94 -1.92
C ASN A 344 2.29 -10.22 -2.81
N LEU A 345 2.61 -11.50 -3.01
CA LEU A 345 3.76 -11.91 -3.82
C LEU A 345 3.50 -11.72 -5.33
N TYR A 346 2.30 -12.03 -5.80
CA TYR A 346 1.91 -11.91 -7.19
C TYR A 346 1.98 -10.46 -7.72
N TYR A 347 1.40 -9.50 -6.99
CA TYR A 347 1.47 -8.10 -7.42
C TYR A 347 2.89 -7.53 -7.35
N ASN A 348 3.69 -7.96 -6.36
CA ASN A 348 5.10 -7.60 -6.31
C ASN A 348 5.87 -8.18 -7.51
N ALA A 349 5.65 -9.44 -7.85
CA ALA A 349 6.26 -10.09 -9.01
C ALA A 349 5.90 -9.38 -10.32
N ARG A 350 4.64 -9.00 -10.51
CA ARG A 350 4.20 -8.22 -11.67
C ARG A 350 4.86 -6.86 -11.82
N LEU A 351 5.23 -6.22 -10.71
CA LEU A 351 5.95 -4.95 -10.72
C LEU A 351 7.45 -5.12 -11.00
N CYS A 352 8.01 -6.31 -10.77
CA CYS A 352 9.44 -6.58 -10.86
C CYS A 352 9.87 -7.37 -12.10
N LEU A 353 8.97 -8.19 -12.68
CA LEU A 353 9.29 -9.21 -13.69
C LEU A 353 8.47 -9.01 -14.97
N ALA A 354 8.52 -7.82 -15.55
CA ALA A 354 7.71 -7.45 -16.72
C ALA A 354 8.02 -8.27 -18.00
N HIS A 355 9.13 -8.98 -18.03
CA HIS A 355 9.52 -9.83 -19.16
C HIS A 355 8.81 -11.20 -19.15
N LEU A 356 8.21 -11.58 -18.03
CA LEU A 356 7.51 -12.84 -17.88
C LEU A 356 6.01 -12.69 -18.17
N THR A 357 5.43 -13.74 -18.75
CA THR A 357 3.98 -13.85 -18.93
C THR A 357 3.26 -14.06 -17.59
N ALA A 358 1.95 -13.85 -17.57
CA ALA A 358 1.16 -14.04 -16.34
C ALA A 358 1.25 -15.49 -15.81
N ILE A 359 1.33 -16.48 -16.69
CA ILE A 359 1.45 -17.92 -16.32
C ILE A 359 2.82 -18.21 -15.70
N GLU A 360 3.89 -17.65 -16.27
CA GLU A 360 5.25 -17.81 -15.74
C GLU A 360 5.40 -17.12 -14.40
N ILE A 361 4.79 -15.95 -14.22
CA ILE A 361 4.74 -15.24 -12.92
C ILE A 361 4.01 -16.09 -11.89
N ASP A 362 2.87 -16.68 -12.25
CA ASP A 362 2.09 -17.54 -11.36
C ASP A 362 2.91 -18.76 -10.92
N PHE A 363 3.52 -19.46 -11.87
CA PHE A 363 4.41 -20.58 -11.58
C PHE A 363 5.56 -20.17 -10.64
N ARG A 364 6.18 -19.04 -10.91
CA ARG A 364 7.29 -18.52 -10.08
C ARG A 364 6.85 -18.17 -8.67
N VAL A 365 5.68 -17.55 -8.52
CA VAL A 365 5.08 -17.21 -7.23
C VAL A 365 4.81 -18.47 -6.42
N LEU A 366 4.17 -19.47 -7.03
CA LEU A 366 3.88 -20.74 -6.38
C LEU A 366 5.15 -21.46 -5.94
N LYS A 367 6.18 -21.47 -6.79
CA LYS A 367 7.47 -22.08 -6.46
C LYS A 367 8.14 -21.39 -5.25
N VAL A 368 8.17 -20.06 -5.22
CA VAL A 368 8.74 -19.32 -4.08
C VAL A 368 7.94 -19.56 -2.79
N LEU A 369 6.60 -19.66 -2.89
CA LEU A 369 5.76 -19.99 -1.73
C LEU A 369 6.04 -21.41 -1.22
N GLU A 370 6.24 -22.37 -2.12
CA GLU A 370 6.59 -23.75 -1.79
C GLU A 370 7.99 -23.82 -1.14
N ASP A 371 9.01 -23.18 -1.73
CA ASP A 371 10.37 -23.13 -1.20
C ASP A 371 10.42 -22.54 0.22
N LEU A 372 9.46 -21.68 0.58
CA LEU A 372 9.36 -21.05 1.89
C LEU A 372 8.33 -21.71 2.83
N GLY A 373 7.71 -22.82 2.41
CA GLY A 373 6.67 -23.51 3.18
C GLY A 373 5.43 -22.66 3.46
N LEU A 374 5.03 -21.82 2.51
CA LEU A 374 3.84 -20.96 2.57
C LEU A 374 2.71 -21.40 1.62
N ASP A 375 2.91 -22.45 0.85
CA ASP A 375 2.01 -22.98 -0.18
C ASP A 375 0.61 -23.31 0.37
N GLN A 376 0.55 -23.98 1.55
CA GLN A 376 -0.72 -24.32 2.22
C GLN A 376 -1.49 -23.10 2.76
N ARG A 377 -0.85 -21.96 2.88
CA ARG A 377 -1.41 -20.72 3.42
C ARG A 377 -1.61 -19.63 2.38
N LYS A 378 -1.40 -19.94 1.11
CA LYS A 378 -1.40 -18.98 -0.01
C LYS A 378 -2.69 -18.17 -0.13
N ASP A 379 -3.84 -18.79 0.17
CA ASP A 379 -5.16 -18.18 0.03
C ASP A 379 -5.64 -17.45 1.29
N LEU A 380 -4.90 -17.54 2.39
CA LEU A 380 -5.20 -16.80 3.61
C LEU A 380 -4.79 -15.34 3.47
N LYS A 381 -5.62 -14.43 3.99
CA LYS A 381 -5.24 -13.02 4.14
C LYS A 381 -4.07 -12.91 5.10
N VAL A 382 -3.24 -11.91 4.90
CA VAL A 382 -2.11 -11.66 5.82
C VAL A 382 -2.61 -11.22 7.19
N GLY A 383 -3.65 -10.40 7.22
CA GLY A 383 -4.24 -9.86 8.45
C GLY A 383 -3.39 -8.80 9.13
N SER A 384 -3.96 -8.10 10.09
CA SER A 384 -3.25 -7.10 10.88
C SER A 384 -2.41 -7.72 12.00
N VAL A 385 -1.63 -6.93 12.70
CA VAL A 385 -0.87 -7.37 13.88
C VAL A 385 -1.81 -7.76 15.02
N LEU A 386 -3.00 -7.17 15.08
CA LEU A 386 -4.02 -7.44 16.09
C LEU A 386 -4.94 -8.60 15.71
N ASP A 387 -5.19 -8.81 14.42
CA ASP A 387 -6.02 -9.89 13.88
C ASP A 387 -5.15 -10.77 12.96
N LYS A 388 -4.33 -11.61 13.60
CA LYS A 388 -3.33 -12.45 12.93
C LYS A 388 -3.98 -13.68 12.31
N THR A 389 -4.00 -13.77 10.99
CA THR A 389 -4.42 -14.98 10.26
C THR A 389 -3.23 -15.89 9.93
N ILE A 390 -2.01 -15.34 9.88
CA ILE A 390 -0.76 -16.09 9.70
C ILE A 390 0.19 -15.79 10.86
N SER A 391 1.06 -16.77 11.23
CA SER A 391 2.01 -16.63 12.34
C SER A 391 3.10 -15.58 12.03
N GLY A 392 3.77 -15.09 13.10
CA GLY A 392 4.90 -14.15 12.95
C GLY A 392 6.01 -14.71 12.06
N GLY A 393 6.35 -15.99 12.20
CA GLY A 393 7.34 -16.66 11.35
C GLY A 393 6.91 -16.75 9.89
N GLN A 394 5.61 -16.97 9.62
CA GLN A 394 5.05 -16.96 8.26
C GLN A 394 5.09 -15.55 7.66
N ARG A 395 4.79 -14.51 8.44
CA ARG A 395 4.91 -13.11 8.00
C ARG A 395 6.35 -12.75 7.63
N LYS A 396 7.33 -13.14 8.44
CA LYS A 396 8.75 -12.90 8.13
C LYS A 396 9.20 -13.65 6.88
N ARG A 397 8.81 -14.92 6.73
CA ARG A 397 9.08 -15.69 5.50
C ARG A 397 8.44 -15.04 4.27
N LEU A 398 7.22 -14.50 4.38
CA LEU A 398 6.58 -13.78 3.29
C LEU A 398 7.32 -12.48 2.94
N ASN A 399 7.83 -11.73 3.93
CA ASN A 399 8.68 -10.56 3.68
C ASN A 399 9.97 -10.93 2.92
N ILE A 400 10.59 -12.04 3.29
CA ILE A 400 11.75 -12.57 2.56
C ILE A 400 11.34 -13.00 1.14
N ALA A 401 10.17 -13.65 0.97
CA ALA A 401 9.64 -14.04 -0.33
C ALA A 401 9.50 -12.86 -1.31
N LEU A 402 9.03 -11.71 -0.81
CA LEU A 402 8.86 -10.50 -1.61
C LEU A 402 10.18 -10.00 -2.24
N GLU A 403 11.31 -10.24 -1.56
CA GLU A 403 12.63 -9.91 -2.08
C GLU A 403 13.20 -11.04 -2.96
N LEU A 404 12.97 -12.31 -2.58
CA LEU A 404 13.48 -13.47 -3.31
C LEU A 404 12.86 -13.67 -4.68
N ILE A 405 11.63 -13.20 -4.89
CA ILE A 405 10.90 -13.35 -6.17
C ILE A 405 11.70 -12.81 -7.36
N ARG A 406 12.52 -11.77 -7.14
CA ARG A 406 13.39 -11.15 -8.13
C ARG A 406 14.83 -11.68 -8.13
N GLN A 407 15.17 -12.63 -7.24
CA GLN A 407 16.46 -13.29 -7.12
C GLN A 407 17.67 -12.32 -7.00
N PRO A 408 17.69 -11.40 -6.03
CA PRO A 408 18.83 -10.52 -5.85
C PRO A 408 20.10 -11.31 -5.55
N ALA A 409 21.26 -10.79 -5.97
CA ALA A 409 22.57 -11.41 -5.70
C ALA A 409 23.04 -11.16 -4.25
N ILE A 410 22.67 -10.01 -3.68
CA ILE A 410 22.99 -9.60 -2.31
C ILE A 410 21.70 -9.35 -1.54
N LEU A 411 21.61 -9.89 -0.34
CA LEU A 411 20.50 -9.70 0.59
C LEU A 411 20.96 -9.03 1.87
N PHE A 412 20.27 -7.96 2.26
CA PHE A 412 20.40 -7.30 3.55
C PHE A 412 19.15 -7.51 4.36
N LEU A 413 19.28 -8.04 5.60
CA LEU A 413 18.13 -8.30 6.47
C LEU A 413 18.35 -7.65 7.83
N ASP A 414 17.38 -6.89 8.27
CA ASP A 414 17.39 -6.22 9.58
C ASP A 414 16.51 -6.98 10.57
N GLU A 415 17.10 -7.66 11.53
CA GLU A 415 16.48 -8.45 12.59
C GLU A 415 15.33 -9.37 12.13
N PRO A 416 15.51 -10.26 11.13
CA PRO A 416 14.43 -11.10 10.60
C PRO A 416 13.94 -12.16 11.59
N THR A 417 14.63 -12.39 12.70
CA THR A 417 14.27 -13.34 13.78
C THR A 417 13.59 -12.68 14.97
N SER A 418 13.48 -11.34 14.98
CA SER A 418 12.86 -10.62 16.10
C SER A 418 11.39 -10.99 16.27
N GLY A 419 10.98 -11.33 17.51
CA GLY A 419 9.61 -11.70 17.84
C GLY A 419 9.16 -13.09 17.38
N LEU A 420 10.10 -13.95 16.96
CA LEU A 420 9.85 -15.34 16.59
C LEU A 420 10.17 -16.31 17.73
N SER A 421 9.56 -17.50 17.66
CA SER A 421 9.98 -18.64 18.50
C SER A 421 11.38 -19.09 18.13
N SER A 422 12.11 -19.78 19.03
CA SER A 422 13.44 -20.31 18.75
C SER A 422 13.45 -21.18 17.50
N ARG A 423 12.45 -22.06 17.36
CA ARG A 423 12.32 -22.96 16.21
C ARG A 423 12.05 -22.20 14.89
N ASP A 424 11.18 -21.19 14.90
CA ASP A 424 10.94 -20.37 13.71
C ASP A 424 12.19 -19.56 13.33
N SER A 425 12.95 -19.10 14.33
CA SER A 425 14.21 -18.38 14.11
C SER A 425 15.26 -19.29 13.45
N GLU A 426 15.42 -20.53 13.95
CA GLU A 426 16.29 -21.54 13.33
C GLU A 426 15.88 -21.81 11.88
N ASN A 427 14.60 -22.01 11.59
CA ASN A 427 14.09 -22.25 10.26
C ASN A 427 14.35 -21.09 9.28
N VAL A 428 14.24 -19.83 9.75
CA VAL A 428 14.54 -18.66 8.93
C VAL A 428 16.04 -18.57 8.62
N ILE A 429 16.90 -18.82 9.61
CA ILE A 429 18.36 -18.76 9.41
C ILE A 429 18.87 -19.92 8.55
N ASP A 430 18.34 -21.13 8.73
CA ASP A 430 18.64 -22.28 7.88
C ASP A 430 18.30 -22.01 6.41
N LEU A 431 17.11 -21.44 6.14
CA LEU A 431 16.73 -20.96 4.81
C LEU A 431 17.74 -19.95 4.25
N LEU A 432 18.17 -18.97 5.07
CA LEU A 432 19.15 -17.97 4.62
C LEU A 432 20.51 -18.60 4.36
N LYS A 433 20.89 -19.59 5.15
CA LYS A 433 22.12 -20.37 4.94
C LYS A 433 22.04 -21.14 3.61
N GLU A 434 20.94 -21.83 3.34
CA GLU A 434 20.70 -22.50 2.06
C GLU A 434 20.83 -21.52 0.87
N LEU A 435 20.24 -20.32 0.98
CA LEU A 435 20.35 -19.29 -0.06
C LEU A 435 21.78 -18.81 -0.24
N SER A 436 22.56 -18.72 0.84
CA SER A 436 23.98 -18.39 0.73
C SER A 436 24.75 -19.49 0.01
N LEU A 437 24.49 -20.76 0.31
CA LEU A 437 25.12 -21.91 -0.36
C LEU A 437 24.77 -21.98 -1.86
N LYS A 438 23.60 -21.43 -2.26
CA LYS A 438 23.21 -21.21 -3.67
C LYS A 438 23.93 -19.99 -4.31
N GLY A 439 24.97 -19.45 -3.70
CA GLY A 439 25.81 -18.38 -4.25
C GLY A 439 25.38 -16.96 -3.91
N LYS A 440 24.37 -16.73 -3.04
CA LYS A 440 24.00 -15.38 -2.60
C LYS A 440 24.91 -14.88 -1.49
N LEU A 441 25.17 -13.57 -1.46
CA LEU A 441 25.83 -12.89 -0.36
C LEU A 441 24.76 -12.30 0.58
N ILE A 442 24.77 -12.68 1.86
CA ILE A 442 23.73 -12.30 2.80
C ILE A 442 24.34 -11.61 4.02
N PHE A 443 23.89 -10.39 4.29
CA PHE A 443 24.21 -9.66 5.52
C PHE A 443 22.95 -9.56 6.39
N LEU A 444 23.11 -9.93 7.66
CA LEU A 444 21.99 -10.05 8.57
C LEU A 444 22.32 -9.40 9.90
N VAL A 445 21.48 -8.46 10.35
CA VAL A 445 21.52 -7.98 11.74
C VAL A 445 20.78 -8.96 12.62
N ILE A 446 21.43 -9.44 13.67
CA ILE A 446 20.82 -10.38 14.61
C ILE A 446 21.08 -9.93 16.05
N HIS A 447 20.09 -10.18 16.91
CA HIS A 447 20.16 -9.87 18.34
C HIS A 447 20.06 -11.17 19.14
N GLN A 448 21.06 -11.46 19.98
CA GLN A 448 21.11 -12.61 20.89
C GLN A 448 20.69 -13.96 20.25
N PRO A 449 21.43 -14.48 19.25
CA PRO A 449 21.11 -15.76 18.64
C PRO A 449 21.37 -16.93 19.61
N SER A 450 20.64 -18.04 19.44
CA SER A 450 20.98 -19.32 20.09
C SER A 450 22.36 -19.82 19.63
N SER A 451 22.92 -20.77 20.38
CA SER A 451 24.18 -21.41 20.00
C SER A 451 24.14 -21.96 18.58
N ASP A 452 23.08 -22.63 18.23
CA ASP A 452 22.91 -23.30 16.94
C ASP A 452 22.83 -22.26 15.80
N ILE A 453 22.04 -21.21 15.96
CA ILE A 453 21.96 -20.10 14.99
C ILE A 453 23.33 -19.42 14.85
N TYR A 454 24.04 -19.20 15.96
CA TYR A 454 25.33 -18.53 15.92
C TYR A 454 26.39 -19.28 15.10
N LYS A 455 26.39 -20.60 15.16
CA LYS A 455 27.31 -21.46 14.39
C LYS A 455 27.03 -21.49 12.89
N MET A 456 25.79 -21.18 12.45
CA MET A 456 25.40 -21.16 11.02
C MET A 456 26.08 -20.04 10.22
N PHE A 457 26.58 -18.99 10.89
CA PHE A 457 27.23 -17.87 10.23
C PHE A 457 28.62 -18.22 9.74
N ASP A 458 28.97 -17.83 8.52
CA ASP A 458 30.33 -17.96 7.99
C ASP A 458 31.27 -16.93 8.62
N LYS A 459 30.74 -15.70 8.82
CA LYS A 459 31.46 -14.60 9.48
C LYS A 459 30.53 -13.77 10.34
N MET A 460 31.14 -13.14 11.35
CA MET A 460 30.47 -12.26 12.28
C MET A 460 31.15 -10.89 12.33
N ILE A 461 30.39 -9.83 12.22
CA ILE A 461 30.82 -8.45 12.47
C ILE A 461 30.25 -8.04 13.83
N LEU A 462 31.16 -7.69 14.77
CA LEU A 462 30.73 -7.21 16.07
C LEU A 462 30.99 -5.71 16.17
N MET A 463 29.93 -4.99 16.60
CA MET A 463 29.92 -3.54 16.74
C MET A 463 29.76 -3.16 18.21
N ASP A 464 30.47 -2.12 18.64
CA ASP A 464 30.27 -1.53 19.97
C ASP A 464 29.71 -0.10 19.89
N THR A 465 29.26 0.42 21.00
CA THR A 465 28.68 1.75 21.15
C THR A 465 29.54 2.84 20.52
N GLY A 466 28.90 3.77 19.79
CA GLY A 466 29.62 4.80 19.05
C GLY A 466 30.00 4.41 17.62
N GLY A 467 29.53 3.25 17.14
CA GLY A 467 29.73 2.81 15.77
C GLY A 467 31.12 2.23 15.47
N TYR A 468 31.77 1.67 16.47
CA TYR A 468 33.11 1.07 16.37
C TYR A 468 33.00 -0.41 16.02
N PRO A 469 33.56 -0.90 14.90
CA PRO A 469 33.77 -2.32 14.69
C PRO A 469 34.88 -2.86 15.63
N ILE A 470 34.61 -3.98 16.30
CA ILE A 470 35.51 -4.56 17.31
C ILE A 470 35.91 -5.99 16.95
N TYR A 471 35.23 -6.61 15.98
CA TYR A 471 35.60 -7.92 15.45
C TYR A 471 35.01 -8.15 14.06
N TYR A 472 35.75 -8.88 13.22
CA TYR A 472 35.28 -9.35 11.92
C TYR A 472 35.97 -10.67 11.56
N GLY A 473 35.24 -11.79 11.59
CA GLY A 473 35.80 -13.11 11.33
C GLY A 473 34.87 -14.25 11.71
N ASN A 474 35.42 -15.45 11.92
CA ASN A 474 34.68 -16.64 12.29
C ASN A 474 33.95 -16.45 13.63
N PRO A 475 32.67 -16.82 13.76
CA PRO A 475 31.87 -16.60 14.98
C PRO A 475 32.44 -17.32 16.22
N VAL A 476 32.87 -18.58 16.10
CA VAL A 476 33.45 -19.33 17.24
C VAL A 476 34.80 -18.75 17.69
N ALA A 477 35.61 -18.32 16.73
CA ALA A 477 36.89 -17.65 17.02
C ALA A 477 36.70 -16.28 17.70
N ALA A 478 35.53 -15.62 17.55
CA ALA A 478 35.24 -14.38 18.26
C ALA A 478 35.29 -14.56 19.78
N ILE A 479 34.71 -15.62 20.30
CA ILE A 479 34.70 -15.92 21.74
C ILE A 479 36.12 -16.08 22.29
N THR A 480 36.94 -16.86 21.62
CA THR A 480 38.36 -17.05 22.01
C THR A 480 39.17 -15.75 21.94
N TYR A 481 38.83 -14.89 20.93
CA TYR A 481 39.49 -13.58 20.79
C TYR A 481 39.22 -12.68 22.00
N PHE A 482 37.94 -12.53 22.43
CA PHE A 482 37.60 -11.68 23.56
C PHE A 482 38.05 -12.27 24.90
N LYS A 483 38.00 -13.60 25.09
CA LYS A 483 38.53 -14.28 26.27
C LYS A 483 40.04 -14.08 26.41
N LYS A 484 40.81 -14.25 25.34
CA LYS A 484 42.26 -13.99 25.32
C LYS A 484 42.61 -12.54 25.57
N ALA A 485 41.83 -11.59 25.02
CA ALA A 485 42.07 -10.17 25.23
C ALA A 485 41.89 -9.73 26.69
N THR A 486 41.08 -10.46 27.47
CA THR A 486 40.82 -10.19 28.88
C THR A 486 41.49 -11.17 29.84
N ASN A 487 42.40 -12.03 29.35
CA ASN A 487 43.15 -13.04 30.12
C ASN A 487 42.25 -13.95 30.99
N GLN A 488 41.13 -14.41 30.44
CA GLN A 488 40.27 -15.38 31.13
C GLN A 488 40.89 -16.76 31.20
N VAL A 489 40.58 -17.53 32.25
CA VAL A 489 41.18 -18.84 32.55
C VAL A 489 41.02 -19.84 31.39
N ASP A 490 39.85 -19.87 30.73
CA ASP A 490 39.56 -20.76 29.59
C ASP A 490 39.70 -20.05 28.24
N SER A 491 40.68 -19.17 28.11
CA SER A 491 40.80 -18.32 26.92
C SER A 491 41.08 -19.07 25.60
N GLY A 492 41.49 -20.33 25.65
CA GLY A 492 41.71 -21.18 24.48
C GLY A 492 40.47 -21.84 23.91
N ARG A 493 39.33 -21.83 24.65
CA ARG A 493 38.13 -22.59 24.31
C ARG A 493 36.99 -21.64 23.86
N GLY A 494 36.51 -21.81 22.64
CA GLY A 494 35.40 -21.06 22.07
C GLY A 494 34.05 -21.76 22.19
N GLN A 495 34.06 -23.08 22.45
CA GLN A 495 32.88 -23.93 22.58
C GLN A 495 33.05 -24.90 23.75
N CYS A 496 31.97 -25.48 24.25
CA CYS A 496 31.99 -26.52 25.25
C CYS A 496 32.55 -27.81 24.63
N GLU A 497 33.50 -28.48 25.33
CA GLU A 497 34.10 -29.73 24.83
C GLU A 497 33.16 -30.91 24.88
N VAL A 498 32.18 -30.89 25.80
CA VAL A 498 31.26 -32.00 26.03
C VAL A 498 30.08 -31.94 25.09
N CYS A 499 29.49 -30.75 24.92
CA CYS A 499 28.22 -30.59 24.12
C CYS A 499 28.38 -29.70 22.89
N GLY A 500 29.60 -29.19 22.60
CA GLY A 500 29.83 -28.32 21.44
C GLY A 500 29.08 -26.96 21.47
N ASN A 501 28.36 -26.61 22.54
CA ASN A 501 27.60 -25.39 22.63
C ASN A 501 28.51 -24.16 22.72
N VAL A 502 28.09 -23.12 22.04
CA VAL A 502 28.70 -21.79 22.01
C VAL A 502 27.79 -20.82 22.72
N ASN A 503 28.32 -20.02 23.62
CA ASN A 503 27.50 -18.99 24.27
C ASN A 503 27.91 -17.58 23.78
N PRO A 504 27.16 -17.00 22.80
CA PRO A 504 27.47 -15.68 22.27
C PRO A 504 27.29 -14.55 23.31
N GLU A 505 26.51 -14.74 24.35
CA GLU A 505 26.29 -13.73 25.40
C GLU A 505 27.59 -13.46 26.20
N GLN A 506 28.49 -14.45 26.29
CA GLN A 506 29.79 -14.24 26.92
C GLN A 506 30.59 -13.11 26.28
N ILE A 507 30.45 -12.91 24.96
CA ILE A 507 31.09 -11.82 24.23
C ILE A 507 30.64 -10.47 24.77
N PHE A 508 29.35 -10.29 24.94
CA PHE A 508 28.76 -9.03 25.43
C PHE A 508 29.09 -8.82 26.91
N ASN A 509 29.06 -9.89 27.73
CA ASN A 509 29.48 -9.81 29.11
C ASN A 509 30.93 -9.34 29.26
N ILE A 510 31.81 -9.76 28.34
CA ILE A 510 33.20 -9.32 28.33
C ILE A 510 33.34 -7.87 27.86
N ILE A 511 32.67 -7.51 26.77
CA ILE A 511 32.72 -6.16 26.16
C ILE A 511 32.15 -5.10 27.12
N GLU A 512 31.03 -5.40 27.78
CA GLU A 512 30.30 -4.49 28.64
C GLU A 512 30.72 -4.55 30.11
N ALA A 513 31.75 -5.39 30.42
CA ALA A 513 32.26 -5.52 31.79
C ALA A 513 32.64 -4.18 32.40
N LYS A 514 32.05 -3.89 33.55
CA LYS A 514 32.25 -2.62 34.28
C LYS A 514 33.37 -2.78 35.34
N VAL A 515 33.98 -1.68 35.66
CA VAL A 515 34.88 -1.59 36.85
C VAL A 515 33.98 -1.66 38.09
N VAL A 516 34.37 -2.48 39.06
CA VAL A 516 33.68 -2.57 40.36
C VAL A 516 34.27 -1.59 41.33
N ASP A 517 33.47 -0.99 42.18
CA ASP A 517 33.90 -0.12 43.25
C ASP A 517 34.42 -0.90 44.47
N GLU A 518 34.78 -0.21 45.53
CA GLU A 518 35.31 -0.78 46.80
C GLU A 518 34.31 -1.72 47.49
N TYR A 519 33.04 -1.59 47.16
CA TYR A 519 31.93 -2.40 47.73
C TYR A 519 31.50 -3.53 46.80
N GLY A 520 32.21 -3.77 45.67
CA GLY A 520 31.85 -4.79 44.68
C GLY A 520 30.69 -4.42 43.75
N GLN A 521 30.24 -3.17 43.76
CA GLN A 521 29.15 -2.73 42.86
C GLN A 521 29.69 -2.26 41.51
N PRO A 522 29.02 -2.58 40.43
CA PRO A 522 29.46 -2.17 39.10
C PRO A 522 29.29 -0.64 38.93
N THR A 523 30.40 0.00 38.62
CA THR A 523 30.41 1.44 38.31
C THR A 523 29.85 1.73 36.89
N THR A 524 29.72 3.01 36.54
CA THR A 524 29.33 3.41 35.15
C THR A 524 30.46 3.26 34.14
N LYS A 525 31.72 3.03 34.58
CA LYS A 525 32.89 2.92 33.70
C LYS A 525 33.11 1.47 33.26
N ARG A 526 33.28 1.24 31.95
CA ARG A 526 33.68 -0.07 31.40
C ARG A 526 35.14 -0.34 31.67
N LYS A 527 35.51 -1.64 31.85
CA LYS A 527 36.92 -2.06 32.00
C LYS A 527 37.75 -1.75 30.74
N VAL A 528 37.14 -1.97 29.57
CA VAL A 528 37.75 -1.65 28.25
C VAL A 528 36.75 -0.77 27.50
N THR A 529 37.22 0.37 27.02
CA THR A 529 36.42 1.30 26.27
C THR A 529 36.19 0.84 24.83
N PRO A 530 35.11 1.30 24.15
CA PRO A 530 34.86 0.97 22.73
C PRO A 530 36.05 1.34 21.80
N ILE A 531 36.75 2.42 22.11
CA ILE A 531 37.92 2.88 21.35
C ILE A 531 39.07 1.87 21.51
N GLN A 532 39.35 1.40 22.72
CA GLN A 532 40.39 0.42 22.99
C GLN A 532 40.08 -0.92 22.32
N TRP A 533 38.82 -1.37 22.32
CA TRP A 533 38.41 -2.56 21.58
C TRP A 533 38.64 -2.39 20.07
N HIS A 534 38.32 -1.23 19.53
CA HIS A 534 38.55 -0.93 18.12
C HIS A 534 40.06 -0.88 17.79
N GLU A 535 40.92 -0.31 18.61
CA GLU A 535 42.36 -0.30 18.42
C GLU A 535 42.95 -1.72 18.42
N MET A 536 42.51 -2.57 19.36
CA MET A 536 42.89 -3.98 19.37
C MET A 536 42.44 -4.73 18.12
N TYR A 537 41.22 -4.45 17.64
CA TYR A 537 40.72 -5.00 16.39
C TYR A 537 41.59 -4.55 15.21
N ARG A 538 41.86 -3.26 15.10
CA ARG A 538 42.66 -2.68 14.01
C ARG A 538 44.09 -3.20 13.94
N SER A 539 44.68 -3.51 15.07
CA SER A 539 46.02 -4.05 15.13
C SER A 539 46.11 -5.50 14.65
N ARG A 540 45.05 -6.28 14.82
CA ARG A 540 45.05 -7.74 14.56
C ARG A 540 44.35 -8.13 13.25
N PHE A 541 43.31 -7.41 12.84
CA PHE A 541 42.54 -7.76 11.67
C PHE A 541 42.86 -6.86 10.48
N LYS A 542 43.48 -7.44 9.46
CA LYS A 542 43.67 -6.80 8.16
C LYS A 542 42.62 -7.37 7.22
N ALA A 543 41.80 -6.49 6.59
CA ALA A 543 40.91 -6.90 5.54
C ALA A 543 41.70 -7.58 4.42
N ARG A 544 41.33 -8.81 4.04
CA ARG A 544 41.91 -9.45 2.87
C ARG A 544 41.46 -8.68 1.62
N PRO A 545 42.43 -8.24 0.76
CA PRO A 545 42.02 -7.62 -0.50
C PRO A 545 41.30 -8.67 -1.35
N ILE A 546 40.10 -8.35 -1.80
CA ILE A 546 39.40 -9.12 -2.83
C ILE A 546 39.62 -8.35 -4.14
N GLU A 547 39.97 -9.07 -5.19
CA GLU A 547 40.04 -8.46 -6.52
C GLU A 547 38.68 -7.94 -6.93
N ASP A 548 38.64 -6.69 -7.38
CA ASP A 548 37.40 -6.06 -7.90
C ASP A 548 37.01 -6.77 -9.21
N GLU A 549 35.97 -7.58 -9.17
CA GLU A 549 35.32 -8.07 -10.37
C GLU A 549 34.76 -6.83 -11.15
N LYS A 550 35.08 -6.76 -12.43
CA LYS A 550 34.64 -5.60 -13.27
C LYS A 550 33.42 -5.92 -14.14
N GLU A 551 32.88 -7.13 -14.05
CA GLU A 551 31.72 -7.52 -14.80
C GLU A 551 30.46 -6.91 -14.20
N VAL A 552 29.55 -6.38 -15.06
CA VAL A 552 28.28 -5.84 -14.61
C VAL A 552 27.43 -7.01 -14.10
N PRO A 553 26.94 -6.96 -12.85
CA PRO A 553 26.11 -8.04 -12.32
C PRO A 553 24.82 -8.20 -13.15
N PRO A 554 24.26 -9.40 -13.27
CA PRO A 554 23.03 -9.62 -14.03
C PRO A 554 21.87 -8.83 -13.44
N LYS A 555 21.16 -8.09 -14.29
CA LYS A 555 19.98 -7.36 -13.88
C LYS A 555 18.84 -8.32 -13.57
N SER A 556 18.35 -8.30 -12.36
CA SER A 556 17.22 -9.14 -11.92
C SER A 556 15.88 -8.39 -11.94
N LEU A 557 15.88 -7.10 -12.24
CA LEU A 557 14.71 -6.25 -12.20
C LEU A 557 14.33 -5.80 -13.61
N HIS A 558 13.09 -6.12 -14.04
CA HIS A 558 12.52 -5.69 -15.31
C HIS A 558 11.20 -4.98 -15.02
N ILE A 559 11.25 -3.65 -15.01
CA ILE A 559 10.12 -2.80 -14.61
C ILE A 559 9.17 -2.63 -15.80
N PRO A 560 7.83 -2.78 -15.61
CA PRO A 560 6.85 -2.55 -16.66
C PRO A 560 6.73 -1.07 -17.04
N SER A 561 6.12 -0.79 -18.19
CA SER A 561 5.83 0.59 -18.61
C SER A 561 4.96 1.32 -17.60
N LYS A 562 5.02 2.66 -17.57
CA LYS A 562 4.28 3.49 -16.60
C LYS A 562 2.78 3.23 -16.60
N LEU A 563 2.17 2.98 -17.75
CA LEU A 563 0.74 2.68 -17.88
C LEU A 563 0.41 1.32 -17.24
N ILE A 564 1.25 0.30 -17.49
CA ILE A 564 1.08 -1.04 -16.90
C ILE A 564 1.27 -0.96 -15.37
N GLN A 565 2.26 -0.19 -14.90
CA GLN A 565 2.43 0.06 -13.46
C GLN A 565 1.18 0.67 -12.85
N THR A 566 0.58 1.70 -13.49
CA THR A 566 -0.67 2.31 -13.02
C THR A 566 -1.78 1.26 -12.90
N PHE A 567 -1.93 0.39 -13.90
CA PHE A 567 -2.95 -0.66 -13.88
C PHE A 567 -2.70 -1.68 -12.76
N ILE A 568 -1.44 -2.09 -12.55
CA ILE A 568 -1.09 -3.04 -11.47
C ILE A 568 -1.36 -2.41 -10.10
N PHE A 569 -0.96 -1.16 -9.88
CA PHE A 569 -1.22 -0.44 -8.64
C PHE A 569 -2.72 -0.28 -8.40
N THR A 570 -3.48 0.11 -9.42
CA THR A 570 -4.95 0.27 -9.33
C THR A 570 -5.63 -1.05 -8.98
N SER A 571 -5.25 -2.14 -9.66
CA SER A 571 -5.83 -3.47 -9.40
C SER A 571 -5.50 -3.95 -7.97
N ARG A 572 -4.26 -3.74 -7.53
CA ARG A 572 -3.81 -4.09 -6.17
C ARG A 572 -4.56 -3.32 -5.09
N ASP A 573 -4.66 -2.01 -5.24
CA ASP A 573 -5.33 -1.14 -4.25
C ASP A 573 -6.85 -1.35 -4.25
N PHE A 574 -7.45 -1.52 -5.43
CA PHE A 574 -8.87 -1.85 -5.56
C PHE A 574 -9.23 -3.17 -4.85
N LEU A 575 -8.41 -4.20 -5.06
CA LEU A 575 -8.62 -5.49 -4.41
C LEU A 575 -8.43 -5.39 -2.89
N ALA A 576 -7.43 -4.65 -2.42
CA ALA A 576 -7.21 -4.41 -0.99
C ALA A 576 -8.42 -3.71 -0.34
N LYS A 577 -8.97 -2.67 -1.00
CA LYS A 577 -10.16 -1.94 -0.50
C LYS A 577 -11.42 -2.79 -0.47
N ILE A 578 -11.69 -3.58 -1.50
CA ILE A 578 -12.84 -4.51 -1.52
C ILE A 578 -12.70 -5.59 -0.46
N SER A 579 -11.48 -6.05 -0.22
CA SER A 579 -11.21 -7.07 0.79
C SER A 579 -11.40 -6.56 2.22
N ASN A 580 -11.35 -5.24 2.43
CA ASN A 580 -11.61 -4.59 3.72
C ASN A 580 -13.10 -4.26 3.86
N LYS A 581 -13.88 -5.24 4.32
CA LYS A 581 -15.34 -5.11 4.45
C LYS A 581 -15.80 -3.92 5.33
N PRO A 582 -15.21 -3.66 6.53
CA PRO A 582 -15.59 -2.49 7.33
C PRO A 582 -15.35 -1.18 6.61
N TYR A 583 -14.21 -1.02 5.95
CA TYR A 583 -13.89 0.16 5.16
C TYR A 583 -14.93 0.39 4.05
N LEU A 584 -15.27 -0.66 3.30
CA LEU A 584 -16.22 -0.57 2.20
C LEU A 584 -17.62 -0.20 2.71
N LEU A 585 -18.07 -0.85 3.79
CA LEU A 585 -19.40 -0.60 4.38
C LEU A 585 -19.52 0.84 4.86
N ILE A 586 -18.56 1.35 5.62
CA ILE A 586 -18.57 2.72 6.14
C ILE A 586 -18.62 3.71 4.97
N ASN A 587 -17.70 3.60 4.02
CA ASN A 587 -17.61 4.54 2.91
C ASN A 587 -18.83 4.51 1.98
N MET A 588 -19.53 3.36 1.84
CA MET A 588 -20.74 3.27 1.03
C MET A 588 -21.97 3.79 1.75
N LEU A 589 -22.06 3.65 3.07
CA LEU A 589 -23.19 4.08 3.85
C LEU A 589 -23.11 5.55 4.32
N GLU A 590 -21.92 6.09 4.45
CA GLU A 590 -21.70 7.45 4.96
C GLU A 590 -22.48 8.49 4.16
N ALA A 591 -22.36 8.49 2.84
CA ALA A 591 -23.02 9.47 1.98
C ALA A 591 -24.55 9.42 2.03
N PRO A 592 -25.23 8.27 1.81
CA PRO A 592 -26.69 8.22 1.87
C PRO A 592 -27.24 8.47 3.27
N VAL A 593 -26.53 8.10 4.34
CA VAL A 593 -26.94 8.38 5.71
C VAL A 593 -26.88 9.88 6.03
N LEU A 594 -25.77 10.54 5.63
CA LEU A 594 -25.65 12.00 5.78
C LEU A 594 -26.70 12.75 4.95
N ALA A 595 -26.99 12.29 3.73
CA ALA A 595 -28.03 12.87 2.88
C ALA A 595 -29.42 12.72 3.50
N LEU A 596 -29.74 11.51 4.00
CA LEU A 596 -31.01 11.24 4.68
C LEU A 596 -31.15 12.13 5.90
N LEU A 597 -30.14 12.21 6.76
CA LEU A 597 -30.16 13.02 7.96
C LEU A 597 -30.36 14.51 7.63
N LEU A 598 -29.57 15.03 6.70
CA LEU A 598 -29.63 16.45 6.31
C LEU A 598 -30.99 16.78 5.66
N ALA A 599 -31.43 15.99 4.69
CA ALA A 599 -32.68 16.23 3.98
C ALA A 599 -33.91 16.06 4.89
N PHE A 600 -33.88 15.07 5.80
CA PHE A 600 -34.94 14.86 6.77
C PHE A 600 -35.12 16.05 7.74
N ILE A 601 -34.00 16.58 8.26
CA ILE A 601 -34.01 17.73 9.17
C ILE A 601 -34.57 18.98 8.48
N ILE A 602 -34.23 19.18 7.20
CA ILE A 602 -34.57 20.37 6.42
C ILE A 602 -35.99 20.31 5.85
N ARG A 603 -36.57 19.12 5.67
CA ARG A 603 -37.92 18.93 5.15
C ARG A 603 -38.95 19.23 6.23
N TYR A 604 -39.64 20.36 6.10
CA TYR A 604 -40.73 20.74 6.98
C TYR A 604 -41.99 21.07 6.15
N LYS A 605 -43.14 21.15 6.80
CA LYS A 605 -44.38 21.55 6.14
C LYS A 605 -44.28 23.03 5.74
N SER A 606 -44.02 23.27 4.46
CA SER A 606 -43.65 24.59 3.92
C SER A 606 -44.78 25.27 3.15
N ALA A 607 -45.90 24.60 2.96
CA ALA A 607 -47.09 25.22 2.36
C ALA A 607 -47.54 26.45 3.17
N PRO A 608 -48.09 27.51 2.54
CA PRO A 608 -48.53 28.70 3.24
C PRO A 608 -49.62 28.45 4.32
N ASP A 609 -50.40 27.40 4.18
CA ASP A 609 -51.37 26.92 5.17
C ASP A 609 -50.82 25.92 6.19
N GLY A 610 -49.54 25.56 6.08
CA GLY A 610 -48.86 24.58 6.92
C GLY A 610 -49.36 23.14 6.75
N SER A 611 -50.06 22.81 5.67
CA SER A 611 -50.66 21.50 5.46
C SER A 611 -49.69 20.43 4.99
N GLU A 612 -48.85 20.79 4.01
CA GLU A 612 -47.97 19.87 3.30
C GLU A 612 -46.57 20.45 3.00
N TYR A 613 -45.67 19.59 2.47
CA TYR A 613 -44.38 20.03 1.97
C TYR A 613 -44.49 20.46 0.51
N ILE A 614 -44.02 21.67 0.21
CA ILE A 614 -43.88 22.18 -1.14
C ILE A 614 -42.48 22.74 -1.32
N PHE A 615 -41.76 22.24 -2.33
CA PHE A 615 -40.41 22.65 -2.64
C PHE A 615 -40.24 24.16 -2.82
N ARG A 616 -41.21 24.81 -3.45
CA ARG A 616 -41.24 26.24 -3.70
C ARG A 616 -41.01 27.09 -2.47
N TYR A 617 -41.67 26.76 -1.36
CA TYR A 617 -41.64 27.54 -0.11
C TYR A 617 -40.63 27.06 0.94
N ASN A 618 -39.80 26.08 0.59
CA ASN A 618 -38.77 25.61 1.53
C ASN A 618 -37.61 26.62 1.58
N GLU A 619 -37.55 27.38 2.68
CA GLU A 619 -36.52 28.39 2.92
C GLU A 619 -35.12 27.82 3.16
N ASN A 620 -34.99 26.54 3.47
CA ASN A 620 -33.71 25.90 3.80
C ASN A 620 -32.95 25.36 2.58
N ILE A 621 -33.47 25.48 1.36
CA ILE A 621 -32.83 24.98 0.16
C ILE A 621 -31.45 25.61 -0.08
N PRO A 622 -31.24 26.93 0.07
CA PRO A 622 -29.90 27.53 -0.04
C PRO A 622 -28.90 26.93 0.95
N ALA A 623 -29.32 26.69 2.19
CA ALA A 623 -28.50 26.06 3.23
C ALA A 623 -28.20 24.59 2.88
N PHE A 624 -29.17 23.84 2.33
CA PHE A 624 -28.97 22.47 1.84
C PHE A 624 -27.89 22.40 0.77
N LEU A 625 -27.91 23.30 -0.20
CA LEU A 625 -26.87 23.33 -1.26
C LEU A 625 -25.49 23.60 -0.69
N LEU A 626 -25.34 24.53 0.25
CA LEU A 626 -24.06 24.78 0.93
C LEU A 626 -23.58 23.57 1.72
N MET A 627 -24.47 22.99 2.54
CA MET A 627 -24.11 21.83 3.36
C MET A 627 -23.75 20.62 2.51
N SER A 628 -24.41 20.42 1.37
CA SER A 628 -24.07 19.36 0.42
C SER A 628 -22.63 19.49 -0.10
N ILE A 629 -22.18 20.70 -0.39
CA ILE A 629 -20.81 20.99 -0.83
C ILE A 629 -19.82 20.74 0.32
N ILE A 630 -20.14 21.17 1.52
CA ILE A 630 -19.28 20.93 2.69
C ILE A 630 -19.16 19.43 2.98
N VAL A 631 -20.26 18.67 2.88
CA VAL A 631 -20.24 17.20 3.00
C VAL A 631 -19.38 16.58 1.91
N ALA A 632 -19.47 17.01 0.67
CA ALA A 632 -18.62 16.50 -0.42
C ALA A 632 -17.14 16.80 -0.19
N LEU A 633 -16.80 17.99 0.32
CA LEU A 633 -15.42 18.35 0.73
C LEU A 633 -14.95 17.47 1.90
N PHE A 634 -15.79 17.29 2.89
CA PHE A 634 -15.49 16.49 4.07
C PHE A 634 -15.22 15.03 3.71
N MET A 635 -16.11 14.38 2.96
CA MET A 635 -15.95 12.99 2.52
C MET A 635 -14.66 12.82 1.70
N GLY A 636 -14.40 13.73 0.74
CA GLY A 636 -13.18 13.68 -0.05
C GLY A 636 -11.90 13.81 0.78
N LEU A 637 -11.87 14.72 1.73
CA LEU A 637 -10.72 14.93 2.62
C LEU A 637 -10.49 13.73 3.55
N THR A 638 -11.54 13.21 4.19
CA THR A 638 -11.42 12.13 5.18
C THR A 638 -10.95 10.82 4.54
N VAL A 639 -11.51 10.45 3.39
CA VAL A 639 -11.15 9.22 2.68
C VAL A 639 -9.69 9.26 2.18
N SER A 640 -9.22 10.40 1.70
CA SER A 640 -7.89 10.55 1.12
C SER A 640 -6.78 10.84 2.13
N ALA A 641 -7.15 11.29 3.33
CA ALA A 641 -6.23 11.80 4.35
C ALA A 641 -5.17 10.79 4.83
N GLU A 642 -5.50 9.50 4.90
CA GLU A 642 -4.60 8.46 5.38
C GLU A 642 -3.94 7.63 4.28
N GLU A 643 -4.35 7.77 3.03
CA GLU A 643 -3.96 6.88 1.94
C GLU A 643 -2.43 6.74 1.77
N ILE A 644 -1.71 7.84 1.70
CA ILE A 644 -0.24 7.82 1.53
C ILE A 644 0.47 7.49 2.85
N ILE A 645 -0.06 7.95 3.98
CA ILE A 645 0.51 7.63 5.31
C ILE A 645 0.49 6.12 5.54
N ARG A 646 -0.62 5.45 5.26
CA ARG A 646 -0.78 4.01 5.40
C ARG A 646 0.20 3.24 4.52
N ASP A 647 0.37 3.68 3.28
CA ASP A 647 1.24 3.03 2.32
C ASP A 647 2.73 3.38 2.49
N ARG A 648 3.08 4.29 3.39
CA ARG A 648 4.45 4.83 3.53
C ARG A 648 5.51 3.75 3.76
N LYS A 649 5.19 2.73 4.56
CA LYS A 649 6.08 1.60 4.80
C LYS A 649 6.31 0.81 3.52
N ILE A 650 5.24 0.52 2.77
CA ILE A 650 5.29 -0.20 1.50
C ILE A 650 6.07 0.61 0.46
N LEU A 651 5.81 1.92 0.38
CA LEU A 651 6.54 2.83 -0.52
C LEU A 651 8.05 2.89 -0.22
N LYS A 652 8.43 2.81 1.06
CA LYS A 652 9.85 2.74 1.45
C LYS A 652 10.50 1.47 0.89
N ARG A 653 9.84 0.31 0.92
CA ARG A 653 10.31 -0.92 0.29
C ARG A 653 10.35 -0.78 -1.24
N GLU A 654 9.27 -0.30 -1.83
CA GLU A 654 9.13 -0.16 -3.28
C GLU A 654 10.08 0.90 -3.88
N SER A 655 10.65 1.79 -3.05
CA SER A 655 11.66 2.77 -3.51
C SER A 655 12.92 2.11 -4.08
N PHE A 656 13.25 0.87 -3.64
CA PHE A 656 14.33 0.08 -4.22
C PHE A 656 14.03 -0.46 -5.62
N LEU A 657 12.74 -0.52 -5.98
CA LEU A 657 12.31 -1.03 -7.27
C LEU A 657 12.29 0.05 -8.37
N ASN A 658 12.65 1.28 -8.04
CA ASN A 658 12.65 2.41 -8.97
C ASN A 658 11.34 2.60 -9.75
N LEU A 659 10.19 2.38 -9.08
CA LEU A 659 8.86 2.47 -9.66
C LEU A 659 8.44 3.94 -9.86
N SER A 660 7.52 4.17 -10.79
CA SER A 660 7.02 5.50 -11.12
C SER A 660 6.12 6.05 -10.03
N TRP A 661 6.54 7.13 -9.37
CA TRP A 661 5.73 7.89 -8.42
C TRP A 661 4.40 8.38 -9.02
N ASN A 662 4.44 8.84 -10.28
CA ASN A 662 3.25 9.28 -11.00
C ASN A 662 2.23 8.14 -11.18
N SER A 663 2.70 6.92 -11.51
CA SER A 663 1.83 5.75 -11.67
C SER A 663 1.14 5.34 -10.37
N TYR A 664 1.85 5.45 -9.26
CA TYR A 664 1.28 5.24 -7.93
C TYR A 664 0.22 6.30 -7.60
N LEU A 665 0.52 7.60 -7.80
CA LEU A 665 -0.44 8.67 -7.53
C LEU A 665 -1.70 8.55 -8.38
N LEU A 666 -1.55 8.29 -9.69
CA LEU A 666 -2.69 8.12 -10.58
C LEU A 666 -3.57 6.93 -10.19
N SER A 667 -2.98 5.84 -9.70
CA SER A 667 -3.76 4.70 -9.21
C SER A 667 -4.62 5.08 -8.00
N LYS A 668 -4.06 5.80 -7.03
CA LYS A 668 -4.79 6.29 -5.85
C LYS A 668 -5.91 7.25 -6.24
N ILE A 669 -5.60 8.23 -7.08
CA ILE A 669 -6.57 9.23 -7.55
C ILE A 669 -7.73 8.55 -8.30
N SER A 670 -7.44 7.59 -9.17
CA SER A 670 -8.49 6.89 -9.94
C SER A 670 -9.49 6.18 -9.04
N ILE A 671 -9.01 5.51 -8.00
CA ILE A 671 -9.89 4.80 -7.06
C ILE A 671 -10.67 5.77 -6.17
N LEU A 672 -10.03 6.83 -5.69
CA LEU A 672 -10.67 7.86 -4.89
C LEU A 672 -11.74 8.60 -5.70
N PHE A 673 -11.48 8.91 -6.96
CA PHE A 673 -12.46 9.54 -7.85
C PHE A 673 -13.65 8.62 -8.13
N LEU A 674 -13.40 7.32 -8.34
CA LEU A 674 -14.49 6.35 -8.49
C LEU A 674 -15.35 6.28 -7.23
N LEU A 675 -14.74 6.25 -6.06
CA LEU A 675 -15.45 6.24 -4.79
C LEU A 675 -16.26 7.53 -4.59
N SER A 676 -15.65 8.69 -4.87
CA SER A 676 -16.32 10.00 -4.80
C SER A 676 -17.51 10.09 -5.77
N ALA A 677 -17.39 9.52 -6.98
CA ALA A 677 -18.50 9.48 -7.93
C ALA A 677 -19.71 8.74 -7.35
N ILE A 678 -19.49 7.60 -6.71
CA ILE A 678 -20.54 6.79 -6.09
C ILE A 678 -21.12 7.51 -4.86
N GLN A 679 -20.28 8.02 -3.97
CA GLN A 679 -20.69 8.70 -2.74
C GLN A 679 -21.51 9.94 -3.05
N THR A 680 -21.03 10.82 -3.93
CA THR A 680 -21.75 12.05 -4.28
C THR A 680 -23.03 11.77 -5.06
N PHE A 681 -23.05 10.72 -5.89
CA PHE A 681 -24.27 10.31 -6.57
C PHE A 681 -25.35 9.82 -5.60
N THR A 682 -24.98 8.93 -4.68
CA THR A 682 -25.93 8.41 -3.67
C THR A 682 -26.41 9.51 -2.74
N PHE A 683 -25.52 10.45 -2.37
CA PHE A 683 -25.88 11.62 -1.58
C PHE A 683 -26.98 12.46 -2.27
N ILE A 684 -26.75 12.85 -3.53
CA ILE A 684 -27.71 13.68 -4.29
C ILE A 684 -28.99 12.91 -4.61
N ALA A 685 -28.90 11.63 -4.95
CA ALA A 685 -30.07 10.83 -5.24
C ALA A 685 -31.03 10.77 -4.03
N VAL A 686 -30.48 10.51 -2.83
CA VAL A 686 -31.27 10.48 -1.59
C VAL A 686 -31.75 11.87 -1.21
N GLY A 687 -30.89 12.89 -1.25
CA GLY A 687 -31.28 14.26 -0.89
C GLY A 687 -32.34 14.84 -1.80
N ASN A 688 -32.19 14.74 -3.12
CA ASN A 688 -33.18 15.24 -4.09
C ASN A 688 -34.49 14.46 -4.02
N PHE A 689 -34.44 13.14 -3.76
CA PHE A 689 -35.64 12.34 -3.57
C PHE A 689 -36.46 12.82 -2.36
N ILE A 690 -35.84 13.07 -1.24
CA ILE A 690 -36.49 13.48 0.00
C ILE A 690 -37.01 14.92 -0.13
N LEU A 691 -36.25 15.83 -0.71
CA LEU A 691 -36.58 17.26 -0.86
C LEU A 691 -37.36 17.57 -2.14
N GLU A 692 -37.69 16.55 -2.93
CA GLU A 692 -38.45 16.67 -4.18
C GLU A 692 -37.81 17.64 -5.20
N ILE A 693 -36.47 17.71 -5.24
CA ILE A 693 -35.73 18.55 -6.20
C ILE A 693 -35.68 17.83 -7.54
N GLN A 694 -36.43 18.32 -8.51
CA GLN A 694 -36.57 17.69 -9.83
C GLN A 694 -35.64 18.31 -10.87
N GLY A 695 -35.18 17.48 -11.83
CA GLY A 695 -34.40 17.92 -12.99
C GLY A 695 -32.93 18.29 -12.73
N MET A 696 -32.45 18.34 -11.47
CA MET A 696 -31.14 18.87 -11.10
C MET A 696 -30.10 17.80 -10.76
N THR A 697 -30.49 16.54 -10.68
CA THR A 697 -29.63 15.46 -10.14
C THR A 697 -28.27 15.37 -10.82
N TRP A 698 -28.17 15.37 -12.14
CA TRP A 698 -26.92 15.28 -12.89
C TRP A 698 -26.05 16.51 -12.75
N ALA A 699 -26.67 17.71 -12.76
CA ALA A 699 -25.92 18.95 -12.61
C ALA A 699 -25.33 19.08 -11.20
N PHE A 700 -26.11 18.77 -10.17
CA PHE A 700 -25.65 18.79 -8.80
C PHE A 700 -24.61 17.71 -8.54
N TRP A 701 -24.83 16.49 -9.06
CA TRP A 701 -23.84 15.42 -8.96
C TRP A 701 -22.49 15.82 -9.53
N LEU A 702 -22.46 16.41 -10.72
CA LEU A 702 -21.22 16.78 -11.38
C LEU A 702 -20.43 17.83 -10.57
N ILE A 703 -21.10 18.81 -9.98
CA ILE A 703 -20.46 19.80 -9.10
C ILE A 703 -19.91 19.14 -7.83
N LEU A 704 -20.73 18.35 -7.14
CA LEU A 704 -20.30 17.70 -5.91
C LEU A 704 -19.19 16.68 -6.16
N PHE A 705 -19.29 15.92 -7.25
CA PHE A 705 -18.20 15.02 -7.68
C PHE A 705 -16.89 15.79 -7.92
N THR A 706 -16.96 16.87 -8.70
CA THR A 706 -15.78 17.72 -8.97
C THR A 706 -15.19 18.30 -7.69
N THR A 707 -16.03 18.74 -6.78
CA THR A 707 -15.64 19.29 -5.47
C THR A 707 -14.99 18.22 -4.58
N SER A 708 -15.54 17.00 -4.57
CA SER A 708 -14.97 15.87 -3.84
C SER A 708 -13.63 15.42 -4.44
N CYS A 709 -13.50 15.44 -5.77
CA CYS A 709 -12.21 15.17 -6.46
C CYS A 709 -11.13 16.17 -6.05
N PHE A 710 -11.47 17.45 -5.98
CA PHE A 710 -10.58 18.49 -5.47
C PHE A 710 -10.15 18.20 -4.02
N ALA A 711 -11.10 17.86 -3.17
CA ALA A 711 -10.86 17.52 -1.77
C ALA A 711 -9.94 16.29 -1.62
N ASN A 712 -10.14 15.26 -2.45
CA ASN A 712 -9.26 14.09 -2.49
C ASN A 712 -7.81 14.46 -2.79
N VAL A 713 -7.57 15.32 -3.75
CA VAL A 713 -6.20 15.72 -4.12
C VAL A 713 -5.55 16.54 -3.02
N ILE A 714 -6.30 17.41 -2.34
CA ILE A 714 -5.78 18.13 -1.15
C ILE A 714 -5.47 17.16 -0.02
N GLY A 715 -6.38 16.21 0.29
CA GLY A 715 -6.15 15.21 1.33
C GLY A 715 -4.91 14.36 1.06
N LEU A 716 -4.65 13.98 -0.20
CA LEU A 716 -3.41 13.30 -0.60
C LEU A 716 -2.17 14.19 -0.39
N ASN A 717 -2.25 15.51 -0.67
CA ASN A 717 -1.15 16.44 -0.37
C ASN A 717 -0.81 16.43 1.11
N ILE A 718 -1.81 16.52 1.98
CA ILE A 718 -1.64 16.49 3.43
C ILE A 718 -1.08 15.13 3.86
N SER A 719 -1.64 14.03 3.35
CA SER A 719 -1.19 12.66 3.61
C SER A 719 0.28 12.45 3.24
N SER A 720 0.75 13.08 2.16
CA SER A 720 2.16 13.00 1.73
C SER A 720 3.09 13.81 2.64
N ALA A 721 2.62 14.94 3.18
CA ALA A 721 3.45 15.89 3.91
C ALA A 721 3.65 15.51 5.39
N PHE A 722 2.65 14.93 6.04
CA PHE A 722 2.67 14.60 7.47
C PHE A 722 2.88 13.12 7.74
N ASN A 723 3.47 12.81 8.90
CA ASN A 723 3.81 11.43 9.30
C ASN A 723 2.78 10.80 10.26
N SER A 724 1.86 11.59 10.77
CA SER A 724 0.88 11.17 11.78
C SER A 724 -0.55 11.36 11.26
N ALA A 725 -1.35 10.31 11.31
CA ALA A 725 -2.78 10.37 11.00
C ALA A 725 -3.53 11.36 11.88
N VAL A 726 -3.19 11.44 13.18
CA VAL A 726 -3.79 12.39 14.12
C VAL A 726 -3.59 13.83 13.66
N THR A 727 -2.39 14.18 13.22
CA THR A 727 -2.10 15.54 12.70
C THR A 727 -2.96 15.86 11.49
N VAL A 728 -3.19 14.90 10.62
CA VAL A 728 -3.98 15.09 9.42
C VAL A 728 -5.45 15.32 9.76
N TYR A 729 -6.03 14.55 10.69
CA TYR A 729 -7.42 14.75 11.11
C TYR A 729 -7.66 16.10 11.78
N VAL A 730 -6.69 16.64 12.51
CA VAL A 730 -6.76 18.01 13.10
C VAL A 730 -6.75 19.09 12.00
N LEU A 731 -6.08 18.85 10.87
CA LEU A 731 -6.03 19.81 9.76
C LEU A 731 -7.33 19.85 8.94
N ILE A 732 -8.15 18.79 8.90
CA ILE A 732 -9.39 18.75 8.12
C ILE A 732 -10.35 19.88 8.55
N PRO A 733 -10.73 20.05 9.82
CA PRO A 733 -11.57 21.17 10.25
C PRO A 733 -10.94 22.52 9.93
N LEU A 734 -9.64 22.66 10.11
CA LEU A 734 -8.92 23.91 9.82
C LEU A 734 -9.01 24.34 8.35
N LEU A 735 -9.13 23.37 7.44
CA LEU A 735 -9.34 23.62 6.01
C LEU A 735 -10.81 23.86 5.68
N LEU A 736 -11.75 23.19 6.35
CA LEU A 736 -13.18 23.31 6.08
C LEU A 736 -13.78 24.63 6.59
N ILE A 737 -13.33 25.13 7.73
CA ILE A 737 -13.85 26.38 8.31
C ILE A 737 -13.67 27.57 7.35
N PRO A 738 -12.50 27.85 6.75
CA PRO A 738 -12.38 28.91 5.74
C PRO A 738 -13.28 28.68 4.51
N GLN A 739 -13.46 27.42 4.09
CA GLN A 739 -14.37 27.08 2.99
C GLN A 739 -15.82 27.45 3.30
N MET A 740 -16.26 27.28 4.55
CA MET A 740 -17.60 27.68 4.99
C MET A 740 -17.72 29.21 5.09
N ILE A 741 -16.75 29.88 5.72
CA ILE A 741 -16.79 31.33 5.99
C ILE A 741 -16.77 32.12 4.68
N LEU A 742 -15.91 31.74 3.74
CA LEU A 742 -15.70 32.43 2.48
C LEU A 742 -16.55 31.84 1.32
N SER A 743 -17.62 31.12 1.64
CA SER A 743 -18.56 30.60 0.66
C SER A 743 -19.45 31.69 0.04
N GLY A 744 -19.60 32.84 0.70
CA GLY A 744 -20.47 33.94 0.31
C GLY A 744 -21.94 33.80 0.77
N VAL A 745 -22.23 32.79 1.60
CA VAL A 745 -23.56 32.50 2.13
C VAL A 745 -23.70 32.90 3.58
N LEU A 746 -22.72 32.51 4.40
CA LEU A 746 -22.71 32.83 5.82
C LEU A 746 -22.45 34.34 6.08
N PHE A 747 -21.57 34.90 5.26
CA PHE A 747 -21.20 36.33 5.34
C PHE A 747 -21.21 36.92 3.94
N ASP A 748 -21.99 38.02 3.78
CA ASP A 748 -22.00 38.77 2.53
C ASP A 748 -20.62 39.32 2.22
N PHE A 749 -20.14 39.15 1.00
CA PHE A 749 -18.83 39.65 0.60
C PHE A 749 -18.65 41.16 0.76
N ASP A 750 -19.73 41.94 0.61
CA ASP A 750 -19.71 43.38 0.77
C ASP A 750 -19.65 43.85 2.23
N LYS A 751 -19.91 42.95 3.20
CA LYS A 751 -19.85 43.16 4.63
C LYS A 751 -18.58 42.59 5.30
N LEU A 752 -17.63 42.07 4.54
CA LEU A 752 -16.33 41.62 5.06
C LEU A 752 -15.44 42.81 5.42
N ASN A 753 -14.36 42.52 6.18
CA ASN A 753 -13.35 43.51 6.50
C ASN A 753 -12.85 44.22 5.23
N ASP A 754 -12.71 45.54 5.27
CA ASP A 754 -12.35 46.37 4.10
C ASP A 754 -11.00 46.03 3.48
N LEU A 755 -10.09 45.38 4.23
CA LEU A 755 -8.83 44.85 3.68
C LEU A 755 -9.05 43.62 2.76
N LEU A 756 -10.12 42.86 2.96
CA LEU A 756 -10.45 41.65 2.23
C LEU A 756 -11.55 41.90 1.17
N SER A 757 -12.46 42.83 1.46
CA SER A 757 -13.64 43.08 0.67
C SER A 757 -13.30 43.88 -0.60
N THR A 758 -13.92 43.47 -1.72
CA THR A 758 -13.98 44.26 -2.94
C THR A 758 -15.47 44.51 -3.23
N LYS A 759 -15.96 45.73 -2.94
CA LYS A 759 -17.38 46.06 -3.06
C LYS A 759 -17.89 45.75 -4.48
N GLY A 760 -19.06 45.10 -4.56
CA GLY A 760 -19.69 44.71 -5.81
C GLY A 760 -19.02 43.63 -6.63
N LYS A 761 -17.95 43.02 -6.14
CA LYS A 761 -17.26 41.87 -6.78
C LYS A 761 -16.78 40.87 -5.72
N VAL A 762 -16.63 39.63 -6.12
CA VAL A 762 -16.11 38.59 -5.21
C VAL A 762 -14.66 38.90 -4.79
N PRO A 763 -14.33 38.82 -3.48
CA PRO A 763 -12.97 39.02 -2.99
C PRO A 763 -11.97 37.99 -3.53
N VAL A 764 -10.72 38.38 -3.77
CA VAL A 764 -9.65 37.46 -4.25
C VAL A 764 -9.43 36.29 -3.32
N VAL A 765 -9.54 36.51 -2.01
CA VAL A 765 -9.37 35.44 -1.01
C VAL A 765 -10.46 34.37 -1.14
N ALA A 766 -11.68 34.77 -1.47
CA ALA A 766 -12.79 33.83 -1.71
C ALA A 766 -12.60 33.05 -3.02
N ASP A 767 -11.87 33.56 -4.00
CA ASP A 767 -11.54 32.84 -5.24
C ASP A 767 -10.65 31.60 -5.00
N LEU A 768 -9.93 31.55 -3.89
CA LEU A 768 -9.16 30.37 -3.48
C LEU A 768 -10.05 29.24 -2.89
N MET A 769 -11.30 29.56 -2.54
CA MET A 769 -12.21 28.63 -1.89
C MET A 769 -13.06 27.90 -2.92
N THR A 770 -12.92 26.59 -2.95
CA THR A 770 -13.69 25.73 -3.90
C THR A 770 -15.17 25.74 -3.59
N SER A 771 -15.54 25.84 -2.30
CA SER A 771 -16.94 25.93 -1.86
C SER A 771 -17.70 27.09 -2.49
N ARG A 772 -17.06 28.25 -2.61
CA ARG A 772 -17.64 29.44 -3.26
C ARG A 772 -17.97 29.16 -4.74
N TRP A 773 -17.05 28.55 -5.48
CA TRP A 773 -17.26 28.22 -6.90
C TRP A 773 -18.35 27.17 -7.09
N ALA A 774 -18.34 26.14 -6.24
CA ALA A 774 -19.33 25.08 -6.26
C ALA A 774 -20.74 25.61 -5.92
N TYR A 775 -20.83 26.45 -4.88
CA TYR A 775 -22.09 27.01 -4.42
C TYR A 775 -22.73 27.93 -5.46
N GLU A 776 -21.95 28.87 -6.00
CA GLU A 776 -22.42 29.75 -7.09
C GLU A 776 -22.89 28.92 -8.29
N ALA A 777 -22.16 27.85 -8.66
CA ALA A 777 -22.55 27.01 -9.78
C ALA A 777 -23.88 26.28 -9.54
N MET A 778 -24.08 25.69 -8.37
CA MET A 778 -25.30 24.95 -8.04
C MET A 778 -26.51 25.91 -7.97
N THR A 779 -26.32 27.03 -7.30
CA THR A 779 -27.41 28.03 -7.07
C THR A 779 -27.86 28.69 -8.36
N VAL A 780 -26.91 29.19 -9.15
CA VAL A 780 -27.18 29.79 -10.45
C VAL A 780 -27.82 28.79 -11.41
N TYR A 781 -27.33 27.54 -11.43
CA TYR A 781 -27.89 26.51 -12.30
C TYR A 781 -29.31 26.14 -11.89
N GLN A 782 -29.60 25.97 -10.60
CA GLN A 782 -30.94 25.69 -10.08
C GLN A 782 -31.94 26.81 -10.46
N PHE A 783 -31.55 28.08 -10.34
CA PHE A 783 -32.42 29.20 -10.69
C PHE A 783 -32.63 29.30 -12.20
N LYS A 784 -31.54 29.36 -12.99
CA LYS A 784 -31.59 29.63 -14.43
C LYS A 784 -32.11 28.46 -15.27
N ASN A 785 -31.74 27.21 -14.90
CA ASN A 785 -31.93 26.04 -15.76
C ASN A 785 -33.03 25.07 -15.30
N ASN A 786 -33.83 25.41 -14.27
CA ASN A 786 -34.97 24.60 -13.92
C ASN A 786 -36.04 24.71 -15.03
N GLU A 787 -36.88 23.68 -15.18
CA GLU A 787 -37.83 23.57 -16.29
C GLU A 787 -38.83 24.75 -16.34
N PHE A 788 -39.21 25.30 -15.19
CA PHE A 788 -40.08 26.48 -15.12
C PHE A 788 -39.32 27.75 -15.58
N GLN A 789 -38.19 28.10 -14.93
CA GLN A 789 -37.54 29.40 -15.11
C GLN A 789 -36.81 29.51 -16.47
N LYS A 790 -36.31 28.41 -17.02
CA LYS A 790 -35.60 28.36 -18.31
C LYS A 790 -36.34 29.04 -19.44
N SER A 791 -37.68 28.89 -19.43
CA SER A 791 -38.56 29.47 -20.45
C SER A 791 -38.72 30.97 -20.33
N TYR A 792 -38.57 31.54 -19.15
CA TYR A 792 -38.85 32.95 -18.85
C TYR A 792 -37.57 33.77 -18.65
N PHE A 793 -36.47 33.15 -18.39
CA PHE A 793 -35.22 33.79 -17.96
C PHE A 793 -34.77 34.94 -18.85
N VAL A 794 -34.88 34.81 -20.16
CA VAL A 794 -34.40 35.84 -21.11
C VAL A 794 -35.24 37.10 -20.99
N TYR A 795 -36.55 36.95 -20.90
CA TYR A 795 -37.48 38.08 -20.79
C TYR A 795 -37.39 38.76 -19.42
N GLU A 796 -37.30 37.97 -18.35
CA GLU A 796 -37.10 38.50 -16.99
C GLU A 796 -35.74 39.22 -16.84
N ARG A 797 -34.70 38.78 -17.58
CA ARG A 797 -33.40 39.46 -17.61
C ARG A 797 -33.50 40.85 -18.22
N GLU A 798 -34.17 40.97 -19.35
CA GLU A 798 -34.41 42.28 -20.01
C GLU A 798 -35.34 43.17 -19.19
N GLU A 799 -36.36 42.59 -18.58
CA GLU A 799 -37.26 43.27 -17.67
C GLU A 799 -36.49 43.82 -16.44
N ALA A 800 -35.69 43.01 -15.78
CA ALA A 800 -34.90 43.40 -14.59
C ALA A 800 -33.82 44.45 -14.90
N ASP A 801 -33.16 44.38 -16.08
CA ASP A 801 -32.22 45.40 -16.52
C ASP A 801 -32.93 46.74 -16.82
N ALA A 802 -34.11 46.66 -17.47
CA ALA A 802 -34.94 47.83 -17.74
C ALA A 802 -35.54 48.47 -16.46
N ASP A 803 -35.98 47.66 -15.50
CA ASP A 803 -36.42 48.12 -14.18
C ASP A 803 -35.32 48.86 -13.45
N PHE A 804 -34.11 48.25 -13.38
CA PHE A 804 -32.97 48.89 -12.72
C PHE A 804 -32.63 50.25 -13.36
N LYS A 805 -32.59 50.31 -14.68
CA LYS A 805 -32.26 51.54 -15.41
C LYS A 805 -33.31 52.62 -15.30
N SER A 806 -34.59 52.29 -15.34
CA SER A 806 -35.69 53.26 -15.24
C SER A 806 -35.94 53.72 -13.80
N ALA A 807 -36.07 52.77 -12.86
CA ALA A 807 -36.54 53.09 -11.53
C ALA A 807 -35.40 53.50 -10.56
N TYR A 808 -34.17 53.03 -10.77
CA TYR A 808 -33.08 53.25 -9.82
C TYR A 808 -31.91 54.08 -10.37
N LEU A 809 -31.40 53.75 -11.56
CA LEU A 809 -30.27 54.45 -12.13
C LEU A 809 -30.63 55.82 -12.61
N ALA A 810 -31.76 55.98 -13.33
CA ALA A 810 -32.23 57.28 -13.79
C ALA A 810 -32.46 58.25 -12.64
N ASP A 811 -33.15 57.80 -11.58
CA ASP A 811 -33.42 58.62 -10.37
C ASP A 811 -32.10 59.02 -9.68
N GLU A 812 -31.14 58.13 -9.53
CA GLU A 812 -29.86 58.44 -8.93
C GLU A 812 -29.03 59.43 -9.77
N LEU A 813 -29.05 59.33 -11.08
CA LEU A 813 -28.38 60.26 -11.99
C LEU A 813 -29.09 61.64 -11.98
N GLN A 814 -30.41 61.70 -11.95
CA GLN A 814 -31.16 62.94 -11.81
C GLN A 814 -30.88 63.64 -10.47
N LYS A 815 -30.88 62.90 -9.36
CA LYS A 815 -30.52 63.44 -8.05
C LYS A 815 -29.11 64.07 -8.06
N ARG A 816 -28.17 63.43 -8.71
CA ARG A 816 -26.81 63.99 -8.82
C ARG A 816 -26.74 65.18 -9.76
N ASN A 817 -27.53 65.18 -10.78
CA ASN A 817 -27.64 66.32 -11.70
C ASN A 817 -28.26 67.54 -10.96
N HIS A 818 -29.35 67.34 -10.24
CA HIS A 818 -29.96 68.40 -9.41
C HIS A 818 -28.98 68.91 -8.32
N PHE A 819 -28.24 68.02 -7.68
CA PHE A 819 -27.21 68.38 -6.71
C PHE A 819 -26.13 69.27 -7.38
N LEU A 820 -25.74 68.99 -8.58
CA LEU A 820 -24.76 69.79 -9.35
C LEU A 820 -25.35 71.15 -9.77
N LEU A 821 -26.64 71.22 -10.17
CA LEU A 821 -27.33 72.46 -10.47
C LEU A 821 -27.45 73.39 -9.26
N ASP A 822 -27.75 72.83 -8.09
CA ASP A 822 -27.83 73.63 -6.84
C ASP A 822 -26.46 74.11 -6.33
N HIS A 823 -25.37 73.45 -6.77
CA HIS A 823 -24.01 73.75 -6.25
C HIS A 823 -23.04 74.12 -7.39
N LEU A 824 -23.48 74.99 -8.36
CA LEU A 824 -22.65 75.45 -9.45
C LEU A 824 -21.39 76.19 -8.96
N ASN A 825 -21.51 76.93 -7.84
CA ASN A 825 -20.43 77.66 -7.17
C ASN A 825 -20.32 77.15 -5.71
N PRO A 826 -19.58 76.08 -5.43
CA PRO A 826 -19.50 75.50 -4.09
C PRO A 826 -18.75 76.40 -3.13
N ALA A 827 -19.37 76.69 -1.97
CA ALA A 827 -18.83 77.64 -0.95
C ALA A 827 -17.82 76.95 0.02
N ASN A 828 -17.73 75.62 0.10
CA ASN A 828 -16.91 74.79 1.02
C ASN A 828 -16.13 73.73 0.29
N ASP A 829 -14.90 73.40 0.77
CA ASP A 829 -14.03 72.30 0.25
C ASP A 829 -14.69 70.94 0.26
N SER A 830 -15.51 70.64 1.25
CA SER A 830 -16.25 69.37 1.33
C SER A 830 -17.32 69.23 0.24
N ILE A 831 -18.09 70.30 -0.06
CA ILE A 831 -19.07 70.36 -1.15
C ILE A 831 -18.34 70.31 -2.50
N GLN A 832 -17.18 70.96 -2.65
CA GLN A 832 -16.37 70.94 -3.86
C GLN A 832 -15.92 69.49 -4.19
N LYS A 833 -15.51 68.71 -3.22
CA LYS A 833 -15.20 67.27 -3.41
C LYS A 833 -16.38 66.46 -3.90
N LEU A 834 -17.58 66.68 -3.28
CA LEU A 834 -18.83 65.97 -3.69
C LEU A 834 -19.24 66.35 -5.09
N VAL A 835 -19.14 67.66 -5.46
CA VAL A 835 -19.40 68.12 -6.82
C VAL A 835 -18.45 67.44 -7.82
N GLN A 836 -17.16 67.28 -7.48
CA GLN A 836 -16.20 66.66 -8.37
C GLN A 836 -16.48 65.15 -8.53
N ILE A 837 -16.84 64.45 -7.43
CA ILE A 837 -17.27 63.05 -7.47
C ILE A 837 -18.53 62.88 -8.34
N SER A 838 -19.54 63.71 -8.10
CA SER A 838 -20.80 63.65 -8.85
C SER A 838 -20.58 63.89 -10.38
N LYS A 839 -19.73 64.86 -10.74
CA LYS A 839 -19.33 65.06 -12.14
C LYS A 839 -18.63 63.88 -12.73
N GLN A 840 -17.71 63.25 -12.00
CA GLN A 840 -17.03 62.05 -12.47
C GLN A 840 -17.95 60.86 -12.70
N ILE A 841 -18.90 60.64 -11.78
CA ILE A 841 -19.92 59.60 -11.88
C ILE A 841 -20.79 59.80 -13.12
N LEU A 842 -21.39 60.98 -13.23
CA LEU A 842 -22.21 61.32 -14.40
C LEU A 842 -21.48 61.15 -15.71
N TYR A 843 -20.25 61.58 -15.81
CA TYR A 843 -19.42 61.38 -16.98
C TYR A 843 -19.17 59.91 -17.30
N LYS A 844 -18.85 59.12 -16.28
CA LYS A 844 -18.61 57.68 -16.46
C LYS A 844 -19.87 56.93 -16.91
N GLU A 845 -20.99 57.18 -16.26
CA GLU A 845 -22.26 56.53 -16.57
C GLU A 845 -22.77 56.93 -17.97
N LEU A 846 -22.70 58.18 -18.34
CA LEU A 846 -23.03 58.63 -19.70
C LEU A 846 -22.13 57.97 -20.75
N LYS A 847 -20.84 57.72 -20.44
CA LYS A 847 -19.91 57.04 -21.32
C LYS A 847 -20.23 55.55 -21.46
N ASN A 848 -20.66 54.93 -20.38
CA ASN A 848 -20.88 53.47 -20.32
C ASN A 848 -22.22 53.10 -20.97
N GLU A 849 -23.25 53.94 -20.84
CA GLU A 849 -24.58 53.70 -21.38
C GLU A 849 -24.66 54.12 -22.86
N LYS A 850 -24.82 53.15 -23.76
CA LYS A 850 -25.10 53.38 -25.17
C LYS A 850 -26.64 53.50 -25.35
N PHE A 851 -27.10 54.69 -25.21
CA PHE A 851 -28.50 54.97 -25.39
C PHE A 851 -28.79 55.39 -26.83
N THR A 852 -29.67 54.65 -27.54
CA THR A 852 -29.89 54.79 -28.99
C THR A 852 -31.26 55.30 -29.35
N THR A 853 -31.73 56.39 -28.75
CA THR A 853 -33.01 56.96 -29.09
C THR A 853 -32.91 58.46 -29.33
N GLY A 854 -32.48 58.84 -30.49
CA GLY A 854 -32.79 60.15 -31.07
C GLY A 854 -32.27 61.40 -30.37
N LEU A 855 -31.67 61.29 -29.18
CA LEU A 855 -31.01 62.40 -28.51
C LEU A 855 -29.49 62.28 -28.69
N PRO A 856 -28.80 63.36 -29.03
CA PRO A 856 -27.37 63.32 -29.35
C PRO A 856 -26.51 63.19 -28.07
N GLN A 857 -26.35 61.98 -27.56
CA GLN A 857 -25.52 61.67 -26.38
C GLN A 857 -24.08 62.09 -26.54
N ASN A 858 -23.52 61.95 -27.77
CA ASN A 858 -22.14 62.27 -28.06
C ASN A 858 -21.92 63.80 -27.99
N ASP A 859 -22.92 64.62 -28.39
CA ASP A 859 -22.81 66.08 -28.33
C ASP A 859 -22.84 66.56 -26.87
N LEU A 860 -23.73 65.99 -26.04
CA LEU A 860 -23.79 66.31 -24.62
C LEU A 860 -22.49 65.94 -23.89
N MET A 861 -21.87 64.79 -24.20
CA MET A 861 -20.58 64.38 -23.63
C MET A 861 -19.41 65.26 -24.10
N GLU A 862 -19.36 65.67 -25.36
CA GLU A 862 -18.29 66.53 -25.88
C GLU A 862 -18.37 67.92 -25.22
N VAL A 863 -19.57 68.47 -25.06
CA VAL A 863 -19.79 69.76 -24.42
C VAL A 863 -19.48 69.70 -22.92
N PHE A 864 -19.88 68.60 -22.27
CA PHE A 864 -19.53 68.37 -20.84
C PHE A 864 -18.04 68.31 -20.59
N VAL A 865 -17.25 67.78 -21.52
CA VAL A 865 -15.79 67.71 -21.40
C VAL A 865 -15.08 69.03 -21.78
N LYS A 866 -15.62 69.77 -22.80
CA LYS A 866 -15.00 71.03 -23.28
C LYS A 866 -15.36 72.25 -22.39
N ASP A 867 -16.63 72.43 -22.10
CA ASP A 867 -17.14 73.67 -21.49
C ASP A 867 -17.36 73.52 -19.98
N GLY A 868 -17.10 72.33 -19.42
CA GLY A 868 -17.43 72.01 -18.03
C GLY A 868 -18.93 71.88 -17.80
N TYR A 869 -19.30 71.69 -16.53
CA TYR A 869 -20.71 71.57 -16.14
C TYR A 869 -21.32 72.97 -15.99
N THR A 870 -22.39 73.28 -16.73
CA THR A 870 -23.14 74.58 -16.71
C THR A 870 -24.63 74.32 -16.46
N GLU A 871 -25.39 75.32 -16.03
CA GLU A 871 -26.84 75.20 -15.86
C GLU A 871 -27.57 74.75 -17.13
N LYS A 872 -27.12 75.16 -18.33
CA LYS A 872 -27.67 74.74 -19.60
C LYS A 872 -27.47 73.24 -19.80
N ILE A 873 -26.26 72.71 -19.51
CA ILE A 873 -25.95 71.30 -19.64
C ILE A 873 -26.77 70.49 -18.61
N GLY A 874 -26.90 70.98 -17.38
CA GLY A 874 -27.75 70.33 -16.38
C GLY A 874 -29.20 70.15 -16.82
N ASN A 875 -29.82 71.23 -17.40
CA ASN A 875 -31.18 71.16 -17.92
C ASN A 875 -31.33 70.25 -19.14
N GLU A 876 -30.34 70.13 -19.99
CA GLU A 876 -30.31 69.19 -21.10
C GLU A 876 -30.13 67.75 -20.62
N LEU A 877 -29.33 67.53 -19.57
CA LEU A 877 -29.20 66.22 -18.91
C LEU A 877 -30.49 65.75 -18.23
N ASP A 878 -31.25 66.66 -17.63
CA ASP A 878 -32.53 66.27 -17.05
C ASP A 878 -33.51 65.79 -18.12
N ARG A 879 -33.63 66.49 -19.26
CA ARG A 879 -34.44 66.01 -20.36
C ARG A 879 -33.94 64.67 -20.92
N TYR A 880 -32.66 64.46 -20.94
CA TYR A 880 -32.07 63.21 -21.37
C TYR A 880 -32.43 62.09 -20.39
N PHE A 881 -32.32 62.29 -19.09
CA PHE A 881 -32.65 61.29 -18.11
C PHE A 881 -34.16 60.99 -18.08
N ASP A 882 -35.06 61.95 -18.26
CA ASP A 882 -36.47 61.72 -18.44
C ASP A 882 -36.80 60.85 -19.68
N ALA A 883 -36.13 61.11 -20.77
CA ALA A 883 -36.26 60.31 -22.00
C ALA A 883 -35.70 58.88 -21.79
N TYR A 884 -34.59 58.77 -21.06
CA TYR A 884 -33.95 57.50 -20.71
C TYR A 884 -34.86 56.66 -19.84
N GLU A 885 -35.44 57.24 -18.79
CA GLU A 885 -36.44 56.57 -17.93
C GLU A 885 -37.63 56.03 -18.71
N LYS A 886 -38.28 56.87 -19.53
CA LYS A 886 -39.42 56.50 -20.36
C LYS A 886 -39.13 55.41 -21.36
N HIS A 887 -37.92 55.40 -21.91
CA HIS A 887 -37.47 54.38 -22.84
C HIS A 887 -37.37 53.02 -22.15
N TYR A 888 -36.66 52.97 -21.04
CA TYR A 888 -36.53 51.69 -20.33
C TYR A 888 -37.80 51.21 -19.67
N GLN A 889 -38.72 52.13 -19.28
CA GLN A 889 -40.02 51.76 -18.78
C GLN A 889 -40.89 51.13 -19.88
N LYS A 890 -40.76 51.56 -21.16
CA LYS A 890 -41.39 50.85 -22.29
C LYS A 890 -40.84 49.44 -22.50
N ILE A 891 -39.51 49.26 -22.39
CA ILE A 891 -38.87 47.94 -22.49
C ILE A 891 -39.33 47.03 -21.36
N TYR A 892 -39.41 47.55 -20.15
CA TYR A 892 -39.93 46.84 -18.97
C TYR A 892 -41.35 46.33 -19.23
N ASN A 893 -42.29 47.22 -19.60
CA ASN A 893 -43.64 46.86 -19.85
C ASN A 893 -43.81 45.85 -21.01
N ALA A 894 -43.04 46.00 -22.09
CA ALA A 894 -43.04 45.06 -23.22
C ALA A 894 -42.57 43.66 -22.84
N ASN A 895 -41.51 43.52 -22.01
CA ASN A 895 -41.04 42.22 -21.57
C ASN A 895 -41.95 41.59 -20.51
N ALA A 896 -42.53 42.37 -19.60
CA ALA A 896 -43.53 41.88 -18.66
C ALA A 896 -44.77 41.32 -19.39
N GLU A 897 -45.25 42.02 -20.44
CA GLU A 897 -46.36 41.53 -21.28
C GLU A 897 -46.00 40.24 -22.03
N LEU A 898 -44.75 40.10 -22.49
CA LEU A 898 -44.27 38.87 -23.12
C LEU A 898 -44.23 37.69 -22.14
N VAL A 899 -43.80 37.89 -20.90
CA VAL A 899 -43.85 36.88 -19.84
C VAL A 899 -45.29 36.43 -19.57
N GLU A 900 -46.22 37.40 -19.40
CA GLU A 900 -47.65 37.12 -19.19
C GLU A 900 -48.29 36.37 -20.37
N LYS A 901 -48.02 36.81 -21.60
CA LYS A 901 -48.52 36.14 -22.82
C LYS A 901 -47.99 34.70 -22.91
N LYS A 902 -46.77 34.48 -22.54
CA LYS A 902 -46.17 33.14 -22.56
C LYS A 902 -46.75 32.25 -21.49
N MET A 903 -47.02 32.75 -20.26
CA MET A 903 -47.72 32.03 -19.22
C MET A 903 -49.15 31.67 -19.69
N ALA A 904 -49.94 32.63 -20.22
CA ALA A 904 -51.27 32.38 -20.75
C ALA A 904 -51.25 31.32 -21.87
N PHE A 905 -50.23 31.33 -22.74
CA PHE A 905 -50.11 30.33 -23.80
C PHE A 905 -49.87 28.92 -23.22
N TYR A 906 -49.06 28.75 -22.20
CA TYR A 906 -48.87 27.44 -21.57
C TYR A 906 -50.11 26.96 -20.84
N GLU A 907 -50.82 27.84 -20.13
CA GLU A 907 -52.11 27.52 -19.50
C GLU A 907 -53.19 27.09 -20.51
N ALA A 908 -53.29 27.81 -21.63
CA ALA A 908 -54.22 27.47 -22.71
C ALA A 908 -53.90 26.10 -23.37
N ASN A 909 -52.62 25.65 -23.30
CA ASN A 909 -52.22 24.34 -23.78
C ASN A 909 -52.31 23.23 -22.71
N GLY A 910 -52.94 23.51 -21.56
CA GLY A 910 -53.21 22.51 -20.52
C GLY A 910 -52.05 22.28 -19.53
N PHE A 911 -51.03 23.15 -19.50
CA PHE A 911 -49.99 23.09 -18.48
C PHE A 911 -50.44 23.82 -17.21
N ASP A 912 -50.35 23.13 -16.08
CA ASP A 912 -50.59 23.73 -14.77
C ASP A 912 -49.34 24.48 -14.31
N ILE A 913 -49.28 25.78 -14.64
CA ILE A 913 -48.15 26.66 -14.30
C ILE A 913 -47.88 26.69 -12.80
N GLN A 914 -48.94 26.65 -11.98
CA GLN A 914 -48.78 26.70 -10.51
C GLN A 914 -48.15 25.42 -9.98
N LYS A 915 -48.56 24.29 -10.52
CA LYS A 915 -47.96 23.00 -10.18
C LYS A 915 -46.49 22.94 -10.61
N GLU A 916 -46.15 23.38 -11.82
CA GLU A 916 -44.76 23.43 -12.29
C GLU A 916 -43.89 24.37 -11.44
N LYS A 917 -44.44 25.58 -11.15
CA LYS A 917 -43.75 26.53 -10.27
C LYS A 917 -43.51 25.94 -8.88
N ASN A 918 -44.48 25.23 -8.31
CA ASN A 918 -44.34 24.59 -7.00
C ASN A 918 -43.27 23.46 -7.00
N SER A 919 -43.10 22.78 -8.15
CA SER A 919 -42.17 21.63 -8.27
C SER A 919 -40.75 22.03 -8.64
N TYR A 920 -40.52 23.09 -9.39
CA TYR A 920 -39.22 23.42 -9.97
C TYR A 920 -38.60 24.73 -9.46
N TYR A 921 -39.42 25.67 -8.99
CA TYR A 921 -38.98 26.98 -8.56
C TYR A 921 -38.92 27.07 -7.04
N ASN A 922 -37.87 27.63 -6.49
CA ASN A 922 -37.73 27.87 -5.05
C ASN A 922 -37.60 29.38 -4.80
N GLU A 923 -38.50 29.93 -3.98
CA GLU A 923 -38.55 31.36 -3.69
C GLU A 923 -37.34 31.86 -2.92
N SER A 924 -36.93 31.18 -1.87
CA SER A 924 -35.77 31.58 -1.05
C SER A 924 -34.46 31.62 -1.87
N LEU A 925 -34.30 30.68 -2.78
CA LEU A 925 -33.17 30.67 -3.68
C LEU A 925 -33.26 31.80 -4.72
N SER A 926 -34.46 32.11 -5.22
CA SER A 926 -34.69 33.26 -6.09
C SER A 926 -34.36 34.58 -5.40
N ASP A 927 -34.81 34.75 -4.17
CA ASP A 927 -34.53 35.94 -3.38
C ASP A 927 -33.03 36.11 -3.13
N LEU A 928 -32.30 35.00 -2.87
CA LEU A 928 -30.88 35.01 -2.71
C LEU A 928 -30.16 35.47 -3.98
N VAL A 929 -30.45 34.89 -5.15
CA VAL A 929 -29.74 35.22 -6.40
C VAL A 929 -30.13 36.58 -6.98
N LYS A 930 -31.37 37.08 -6.65
CA LYS A 930 -31.81 38.41 -6.99
C LYS A 930 -31.40 39.47 -5.97
N ASN A 931 -30.89 39.04 -4.81
CA ASN A 931 -30.50 39.91 -3.69
C ASN A 931 -31.64 40.90 -3.28
N THR A 932 -32.85 40.37 -3.17
CA THR A 932 -34.06 41.18 -2.91
C THR A 932 -34.11 41.76 -1.51
N SER A 933 -33.42 41.12 -0.54
CA SER A 933 -33.39 41.51 0.87
C SER A 933 -32.57 42.77 1.15
N THR A 934 -31.76 43.24 0.22
CA THR A 934 -30.89 44.41 0.38
C THR A 934 -31.68 45.72 0.30
N LYS A 935 -31.51 46.63 1.27
CA LYS A 935 -32.14 47.94 1.31
C LYS A 935 -31.58 48.88 0.25
N GLU A 936 -30.26 48.85 0.06
CA GLU A 936 -29.53 49.63 -0.93
C GLU A 936 -29.55 48.92 -2.27
N ARG A 937 -30.07 49.58 -3.30
CA ARG A 937 -30.15 49.05 -4.66
C ARG A 937 -28.91 49.39 -5.50
N ILE A 938 -28.32 50.55 -5.20
CA ILE A 938 -27.10 51.07 -5.82
C ILE A 938 -26.14 51.45 -4.71
N MET A 939 -24.88 51.14 -4.90
CA MET A 939 -23.77 51.52 -4.00
C MET A 939 -22.77 52.39 -4.76
N GLU A 940 -22.34 53.50 -4.16
CA GLU A 940 -21.22 54.26 -4.67
C GLU A 940 -19.89 53.70 -4.09
N TYR A 941 -18.96 53.34 -4.99
CA TYR A 941 -17.65 52.91 -4.61
C TYR A 941 -16.58 53.40 -5.60
N GLN A 942 -15.58 54.13 -5.10
CA GLN A 942 -14.47 54.67 -5.89
C GLN A 942 -14.95 55.44 -7.14
N GLY A 943 -16.04 56.23 -6.97
CA GLY A 943 -16.60 57.04 -8.06
C GLY A 943 -17.22 56.26 -9.20
N ASN A 944 -17.78 55.07 -8.90
CA ASN A 944 -18.65 54.29 -9.79
C ASN A 944 -19.94 53.92 -9.08
N LEU A 945 -21.01 53.82 -9.82
CA LEU A 945 -22.28 53.27 -9.32
C LEU A 945 -22.28 51.75 -9.57
N ILE A 946 -22.47 50.98 -8.51
CA ILE A 946 -22.50 49.54 -8.55
C ILE A 946 -23.95 49.06 -8.31
N GLN A 947 -24.50 48.33 -9.24
CA GLN A 947 -25.78 47.66 -9.08
C GLN A 947 -25.66 46.51 -8.11
N ILE A 948 -26.43 46.52 -7.01
CA ILE A 948 -26.46 45.45 -6.01
C ILE A 948 -27.58 44.46 -6.23
N ILE A 949 -28.73 44.97 -6.68
CA ILE A 949 -29.94 44.17 -6.94
C ILE A 949 -29.79 43.37 -8.24
N ASN A 950 -30.42 42.22 -8.29
CA ASN A 950 -30.54 41.37 -9.47
C ASN A 950 -29.20 40.95 -10.09
N PRO A 951 -28.19 40.49 -9.33
CA PRO A 951 -26.94 40.07 -9.88
C PRO A 951 -27.07 38.92 -10.91
N ILE A 952 -28.06 38.04 -10.75
CA ILE A 952 -28.31 36.90 -11.68
C ILE A 952 -28.66 37.37 -13.12
N PHE A 953 -29.26 38.54 -13.27
CA PHE A 953 -29.66 39.11 -14.54
C PHE A 953 -28.64 40.07 -15.15
N GLN A 954 -27.60 40.43 -14.40
CA GLN A 954 -26.56 41.32 -14.91
C GLN A 954 -25.70 40.63 -16.00
N SER A 955 -25.21 41.44 -16.93
CA SER A 955 -24.23 40.99 -17.94
C SER A 955 -22.80 41.26 -17.46
N PRO A 956 -21.85 40.38 -17.74
CA PRO A 956 -20.45 40.64 -17.36
C PRO A 956 -19.88 41.87 -18.10
N LYS A 957 -19.25 42.77 -17.37
CA LYS A 957 -18.58 43.97 -17.92
C LYS A 957 -17.05 43.85 -17.73
N PRO A 958 -16.35 43.03 -18.57
CA PRO A 958 -14.92 42.84 -18.40
C PRO A 958 -14.12 44.08 -18.82
N ARG A 959 -13.08 44.44 -18.06
CA ARG A 959 -12.17 45.52 -18.38
C ARG A 959 -11.14 45.14 -19.46
N TYR A 960 -10.77 43.83 -19.49
CA TYR A 960 -9.86 43.22 -20.46
C TYR A 960 -10.24 41.75 -20.69
N ALA A 961 -9.71 41.14 -21.71
CA ALA A 961 -10.12 39.78 -22.11
C ALA A 961 -10.00 38.72 -21.02
N MET A 962 -9.04 38.86 -20.10
CA MET A 962 -8.85 37.92 -18.97
C MET A 962 -9.58 38.35 -17.66
N ASP A 963 -10.33 39.46 -17.65
CA ASP A 963 -11.10 39.88 -16.48
C ASP A 963 -12.36 39.01 -16.33
N TYR A 964 -12.23 38.00 -15.45
CA TYR A 964 -13.34 37.09 -15.11
C TYR A 964 -14.18 37.59 -13.91
N ARG A 965 -13.71 38.65 -13.22
CA ARG A 965 -14.35 39.13 -12.00
C ARG A 965 -15.71 39.73 -12.29
N ALA A 966 -16.69 39.20 -11.62
CA ALA A 966 -18.08 39.59 -11.74
C ALA A 966 -18.78 39.59 -10.37
N PRO A 967 -19.96 40.16 -10.23
CA PRO A 967 -20.80 40.06 -9.06
C PRO A 967 -21.08 38.57 -8.73
N PHE A 968 -21.33 38.27 -7.43
CA PHE A 968 -21.66 36.93 -7.01
C PHE A 968 -23.08 36.57 -7.55
N PHE A 969 -23.29 35.32 -7.97
CA PHE A 969 -24.49 34.79 -8.61
C PHE A 969 -24.79 35.27 -10.04
N ILE A 970 -23.85 35.87 -10.75
CA ILE A 970 -24.04 36.22 -12.16
C ILE A 970 -24.30 34.97 -13.02
N ALA A 971 -25.21 35.06 -14.02
CA ALA A 971 -25.58 33.93 -14.87
C ALA A 971 -24.45 33.50 -15.84
N GLU A 972 -23.61 34.42 -16.26
CA GLU A 972 -22.57 34.26 -17.28
C GLU A 972 -21.30 34.97 -16.86
N LYS A 973 -20.13 34.39 -17.19
CA LYS A 973 -18.82 34.98 -16.91
C LYS A 973 -17.99 35.11 -18.17
N ASN A 974 -17.04 36.06 -18.15
CA ASN A 974 -16.10 36.24 -19.26
C ASN A 974 -14.93 35.26 -19.15
N LEU A 975 -14.64 34.57 -20.26
CA LEU A 975 -13.44 33.76 -20.42
C LEU A 975 -12.79 34.13 -21.75
N LEU A 976 -11.62 34.76 -21.70
CA LEU A 976 -10.81 35.14 -22.87
C LEU A 976 -11.60 35.96 -23.94
N GLY A 977 -12.53 36.81 -23.50
CA GLY A 977 -13.35 37.65 -24.37
C GLY A 977 -14.68 37.03 -24.85
N THR A 978 -14.97 35.79 -24.43
CA THR A 978 -16.23 35.11 -24.72
C THR A 978 -17.02 34.94 -23.42
N THR A 979 -18.34 34.97 -23.51
CA THR A 979 -19.24 34.73 -22.37
C THR A 979 -19.55 33.22 -22.26
N ILE A 980 -19.32 32.65 -21.09
CA ILE A 980 -19.64 31.23 -20.79
C ILE A 980 -20.54 31.21 -19.56
N SER A 981 -21.46 30.23 -19.50
CA SER A 981 -22.31 30.08 -18.33
C SER A 981 -21.45 29.86 -17.05
N THR A 982 -21.89 30.48 -15.96
CA THR A 982 -21.22 30.42 -14.66
C THR A 982 -21.04 28.96 -14.19
N TYR A 983 -21.95 28.07 -14.50
CA TYR A 983 -21.85 26.66 -14.18
C TYR A 983 -20.57 26.00 -14.78
N PHE A 984 -20.37 26.13 -16.09
CA PHE A 984 -19.22 25.53 -16.77
C PHE A 984 -17.93 26.27 -16.45
N PHE A 985 -17.99 27.60 -16.28
CA PHE A 985 -16.85 28.37 -15.86
C PHE A 985 -16.33 27.93 -14.50
N ASN A 986 -17.21 27.78 -13.52
CA ASN A 986 -16.85 27.38 -12.18
C ASN A 986 -16.32 25.92 -12.12
N LEU A 987 -16.91 25.01 -12.90
CA LEU A 987 -16.35 23.65 -13.09
C LEU A 987 -14.92 23.70 -13.59
N LEU A 988 -14.65 24.50 -14.63
CA LEU A 988 -13.32 24.65 -15.17
C LEU A 988 -12.32 25.17 -14.14
N VAL A 989 -12.73 26.15 -13.33
CA VAL A 989 -11.88 26.68 -12.24
C VAL A 989 -11.58 25.59 -11.20
N ILE A 990 -12.57 24.83 -10.75
CA ILE A 990 -12.36 23.74 -9.76
C ILE A 990 -11.40 22.69 -10.32
N TRP A 991 -11.55 22.27 -11.58
CA TRP A 991 -10.63 21.35 -12.22
C TRP A 991 -9.23 21.93 -12.40
N SER A 992 -9.11 23.23 -12.69
CA SER A 992 -7.80 23.91 -12.77
C SER A 992 -7.11 23.95 -11.42
N LEU A 993 -7.84 24.20 -10.32
CA LEU A 993 -7.34 24.11 -8.96
C LEU A 993 -6.95 22.67 -8.61
N THR A 994 -7.74 21.69 -9.00
CA THR A 994 -7.46 20.26 -8.80
C THR A 994 -6.15 19.87 -9.49
N LEU A 995 -5.96 20.31 -10.73
CA LEU A 995 -4.72 20.07 -11.48
C LEU A 995 -3.52 20.76 -10.82
N PHE A 996 -3.69 21.98 -10.35
CA PHE A 996 -2.63 22.70 -9.63
C PHE A 996 -2.19 21.94 -8.37
N PHE A 997 -3.13 21.47 -7.55
CA PHE A 997 -2.82 20.69 -6.35
C PHE A 997 -2.29 19.28 -6.69
N TYR A 998 -2.68 18.69 -7.83
CA TYR A 998 -2.06 17.48 -8.34
C TYR A 998 -0.57 17.69 -8.66
N LEU A 999 -0.22 18.79 -9.34
CA LEU A 999 1.16 19.16 -9.59
C LEU A 999 1.94 19.43 -8.30
N ALA A 1000 1.30 20.08 -7.33
CA ALA A 1000 1.88 20.30 -6.01
C ALA A 1000 2.16 18.98 -5.27
N LEU A 1001 1.27 18.00 -5.39
CA LEU A 1001 1.45 16.64 -4.86
C LEU A 1001 2.58 15.89 -5.59
N TYR A 1002 2.60 15.94 -6.91
CA TYR A 1002 3.61 15.29 -7.73
C TYR A 1002 5.04 15.78 -7.38
N PHE A 1003 5.21 17.09 -7.21
CA PHE A 1003 6.49 17.70 -6.84
C PHE A 1003 6.73 17.73 -5.31
N GLU A 1004 5.81 17.21 -4.52
CA GLU A 1004 5.86 17.19 -3.05
C GLU A 1004 6.10 18.59 -2.43
N TRP A 1005 5.49 19.63 -2.97
CA TRP A 1005 5.74 21.01 -2.51
C TRP A 1005 5.39 21.21 -1.03
N LEU A 1006 4.23 20.72 -0.59
CA LEU A 1006 3.81 20.83 0.81
C LEU A 1006 4.78 20.12 1.76
N ARG A 1007 5.22 18.92 1.38
CA ARG A 1007 6.19 18.14 2.16
C ARG A 1007 7.54 18.88 2.31
N ARG A 1008 8.03 19.46 1.21
CA ARG A 1008 9.27 20.26 1.22
C ARG A 1008 9.12 21.50 2.07
N PHE A 1009 7.97 22.19 1.98
CA PHE A 1009 7.67 23.37 2.78
C PHE A 1009 7.65 23.06 4.28
N VAL A 1010 6.92 22.00 4.70
CA VAL A 1010 6.89 21.54 6.10
C VAL A 1010 8.28 21.13 6.58
N GLY A 1011 9.07 20.47 5.73
CA GLY A 1011 10.45 20.09 6.01
C GLY A 1011 11.38 21.29 6.29
N LEU A 1012 11.21 22.40 5.60
CA LEU A 1012 11.96 23.64 5.84
C LEU A 1012 11.68 24.19 7.24
N PHE A 1013 10.41 24.20 7.67
CA PHE A 1013 10.04 24.69 9.01
C PHE A 1013 10.56 23.78 10.14
N SER A 1014 10.56 22.48 9.96
CA SER A 1014 11.09 21.53 10.95
C SER A 1014 12.60 21.73 11.18
N ASN A 1015 13.34 22.01 10.11
CA ASN A 1015 14.77 22.32 10.19
C ASN A 1015 15.05 23.69 10.85
N PHE A 1016 14.17 24.66 10.63
CA PHE A 1016 14.30 26.00 11.25
C PHE A 1016 14.04 25.95 12.75
N SER A 1017 13.08 25.17 13.22
CA SER A 1017 12.79 24.98 14.65
C SER A 1017 13.92 24.27 15.40
N LEU A 1018 14.67 23.39 14.75
CA LEU A 1018 15.88 22.74 15.30
C LEU A 1018 17.06 23.70 15.38
N SER A 1019 17.14 24.70 14.51
CA SER A 1019 18.19 25.75 14.54
C SER A 1019 17.96 26.80 15.64
N ILE A 1020 16.74 27.06 16.07
CA ILE A 1020 16.40 27.98 17.16
C ILE A 1020 16.60 27.34 18.54
N LYS A 1021 16.63 25.98 18.63
CA LYS A 1021 16.92 25.25 19.89
C LYS A 1021 18.41 24.95 20.13
N LYS A 1022 19.30 25.41 19.27
CA LYS A 1022 20.75 25.45 19.46
C LYS A 1022 21.19 26.89 19.75
#